data_6c80558a0a248bfd84374b9380ff9ef3
#
_entry.id   6c80558a0a248bfd84374b9380ff9ef3
#
_cell.length_a   1.000
_cell.length_b   1.000
_cell.length_c   1.000
_cell.angle_alpha   90.00
_cell.angle_beta   90.00
_cell.angle_gamma   90.00
#
_symmetry.space_group_name_H-M   'P 1'
#
loop_
_entity.id
_entity.type
_entity.pdbx_description
1 polymer ?
#
loop_
_entity_poly.entity_id
_entity_poly.type
_entity_poly.pdbx_seq_one_letter_code
_entity_poly.pdbx_strand_id
1 'polypeptide(L)'
;MRKVKLSIFFLTLLFLVGCSSSKFIPENEYLLQEVEIKSDQKGFDAASLEPYIRQKANSKWFSLFNIPLGTYSLSGRDTTKWVNRTLRKIGEEPVLFDTVQANQSMNDLKKALQNAGYMHAEVDLQTKVKGKKLKAIYTLHPGEPYRINRVRYDIADERIKRILALDKPQHAIRSLQSGSRFTVERLDEERNRITKLLLDSGFYKFHKDFIVFEADSARNNTDINLVVRLLKYRANSDAPETNHPRYFIRDVKFSSSEESGIHLRPKILEYNTAIKAGEPFSAAHLQATYNNFARLQAVRYTNIKFKELPDTTLLDCDIQLSHNKPHTLSFQPEGTNTAGDLGAAVSLTYENRNLFRGSEVLRVQLRGAFEAITGLEGYNDQDYQEYNAEAKLQFPRLLAPFLSSAFQRRSTASSELSFSYNLQNRPEFHRRVLSAAFRYRWNEPKRYSSYRMDLIDLNYVYMPWISDTFKRDYLDDVSSRNAILRYNYENLLVMKMGFGLRFNNGRHAMIANIETAGNILKGFSKVLSFRKNAQGQYTLFNTAYAQYIKGDFDYTRLITFDTHNSLALHIDLGLAYPYGNSKILPFEKRYFSGGANSVRGWSVRELGPGSFRGTDGRIDFINQTGDMKLDMNIEYRTKLFWKFHGAAFVDAGNIWTLRQYEEQPGGQFKLHEFYKQIAVAYGLGLRLNFDFFILRFDMGMKAINPAYETQREHFAVLHPNSGRDFTFHFAVGMPF
;
A
#
# COMPACT_ATOMS: atom_id res chain seq x y z
N MET A 1 -26.88 -4.73 -36.75
CA MET A 1 -26.55 -6.06 -37.30
C MET A 1 -25.09 -6.20 -37.77
N ARG A 2 -24.47 -5.24 -38.46
CA ARG A 2 -23.05 -5.34 -38.93
C ARG A 2 -22.02 -5.37 -37.75
N LYS A 3 -22.21 -4.60 -36.70
CA LYS A 3 -21.33 -4.57 -35.50
C LYS A 3 -21.41 -5.84 -34.65
N VAL A 4 -22.59 -6.47 -34.54
CA VAL A 4 -22.77 -7.76 -33.83
C VAL A 4 -22.08 -8.89 -34.59
N LYS A 5 -22.12 -8.87 -35.93
CA LYS A 5 -21.38 -9.84 -36.77
C LYS A 5 -19.88 -9.70 -36.62
N LEU A 6 -19.34 -8.48 -36.45
CA LEU A 6 -17.91 -8.25 -36.23
C LEU A 6 -17.47 -8.75 -34.84
N SER A 7 -18.27 -8.53 -33.79
CA SER A 7 -17.99 -9.07 -32.45
C SER A 7 -18.05 -10.60 -32.38
N ILE A 8 -19.01 -11.21 -33.08
CA ILE A 8 -19.11 -12.68 -33.21
C ILE A 8 -17.94 -13.22 -34.02
N PHE A 9 -17.52 -12.51 -35.07
CA PHE A 9 -16.34 -12.90 -35.89
C PHE A 9 -15.04 -12.82 -35.04
N PHE A 10 -14.85 -11.79 -34.22
CA PHE A 10 -13.71 -11.70 -33.29
C PHE A 10 -13.77 -12.79 -32.21
N LEU A 11 -14.95 -13.10 -31.68
CA LEU A 11 -15.16 -14.18 -30.70
C LEU A 11 -14.85 -15.55 -31.30
N THR A 12 -15.32 -15.82 -32.53
CA THR A 12 -15.03 -17.06 -33.26
C THR A 12 -13.54 -17.17 -33.68
N LEU A 13 -12.89 -16.06 -33.99
CA LEU A 13 -11.45 -16.04 -34.23
C LEU A 13 -10.64 -16.40 -32.97
N LEU A 14 -11.08 -15.94 -31.81
CA LEU A 14 -10.50 -16.31 -30.51
C LEU A 14 -10.66 -17.81 -30.18
N PHE A 15 -11.78 -18.43 -30.56
CA PHE A 15 -11.97 -19.87 -30.39
C PHE A 15 -11.15 -20.74 -31.35
N LEU A 16 -10.82 -20.23 -32.54
CA LEU A 16 -9.99 -20.97 -33.55
C LEU A 16 -8.51 -21.01 -33.17
N VAL A 17 -8.01 -20.10 -32.31
CA VAL A 17 -6.60 -20.08 -31.85
C VAL A 17 -6.29 -21.26 -30.92
N GLY A 18 -7.28 -21.94 -30.35
CA GLY A 18 -7.10 -23.08 -29.43
C GLY A 18 -6.64 -24.41 -30.06
N CYS A 19 -6.66 -24.56 -31.39
CA CYS A 19 -6.49 -25.87 -32.03
C CYS A 19 -5.09 -26.25 -32.48
N SER A 20 -4.04 -25.37 -32.39
CA SER A 20 -2.73 -25.67 -32.97
C SER A 20 -1.55 -25.71 -31.98
N SER A 21 -1.82 -25.94 -30.68
CA SER A 21 -0.79 -25.92 -29.63
C SER A 21 0.31 -26.97 -29.75
N SER A 22 0.18 -27.94 -30.68
CA SER A 22 1.13 -29.06 -30.83
C SER A 22 2.10 -28.92 -32.02
N LYS A 23 2.04 -27.80 -32.76
CA LYS A 23 2.78 -27.60 -34.01
C LYS A 23 4.31 -27.63 -33.88
N PHE A 24 4.82 -27.17 -32.73
CA PHE A 24 6.26 -27.05 -32.47
C PHE A 24 6.77 -28.10 -31.47
N ILE A 25 5.96 -29.14 -31.17
CA ILE A 25 6.35 -30.21 -30.27
C ILE A 25 7.09 -31.30 -31.11
N PRO A 26 8.35 -31.64 -30.79
CA PRO A 26 9.08 -32.75 -31.41
C PRO A 26 8.33 -34.08 -31.30
N GLU A 27 8.69 -35.07 -32.14
CA GLU A 27 7.93 -36.32 -32.23
C GLU A 27 7.94 -37.14 -30.91
N ASN A 28 9.04 -37.11 -30.21
CA ASN A 28 9.24 -37.91 -28.94
C ASN A 28 9.09 -37.08 -27.66
N GLU A 29 8.54 -35.87 -27.74
CA GLU A 29 8.38 -34.97 -26.60
C GLU A 29 6.92 -34.62 -26.36
N TYR A 30 6.61 -34.23 -25.15
CA TYR A 30 5.27 -33.90 -24.71
C TYR A 30 5.19 -32.46 -24.16
N LEU A 31 4.15 -31.73 -24.54
CA LEU A 31 3.80 -30.43 -23.96
C LEU A 31 3.35 -30.61 -22.51
N LEU A 32 4.01 -29.95 -21.58
CA LEU A 32 3.55 -29.87 -20.20
C LEU A 32 2.32 -28.98 -20.12
N GLN A 33 1.14 -29.60 -20.10
CA GLN A 33 -0.14 -28.89 -20.11
C GLN A 33 -0.54 -28.39 -18.72
N GLU A 34 -0.23 -29.18 -17.70
CA GLU A 34 -0.64 -28.92 -16.32
C GLU A 34 0.28 -29.64 -15.35
N VAL A 35 0.56 -28.97 -14.22
CA VAL A 35 1.22 -29.56 -13.06
C VAL A 35 0.26 -29.48 -11.90
N GLU A 36 0.00 -30.61 -11.25
CA GLU A 36 -0.91 -30.71 -10.12
C GLU A 36 -0.16 -31.33 -8.92
N ILE A 37 -0.37 -30.75 -7.74
CA ILE A 37 0.14 -31.31 -6.49
C ILE A 37 -1.08 -31.75 -5.67
N LYS A 38 -1.07 -32.99 -5.22
CA LYS A 38 -2.13 -33.58 -4.38
C LYS A 38 -1.53 -34.18 -3.14
N SER A 39 -2.30 -34.30 -2.09
CA SER A 39 -1.97 -35.08 -0.92
C SER A 39 -3.03 -36.13 -0.67
N ASP A 40 -2.64 -37.30 -0.22
CA ASP A 40 -3.51 -38.35 0.27
C ASP A 40 -4.11 -38.01 1.65
N GLN A 41 -3.48 -37.11 2.39
CA GLN A 41 -3.92 -36.67 3.71
C GLN A 41 -4.93 -35.53 3.61
N LYS A 42 -6.17 -35.76 4.12
CA LYS A 42 -7.20 -34.73 4.18
C LYS A 42 -6.76 -33.51 5.02
N GLY A 43 -6.95 -32.31 4.48
CA GLY A 43 -6.61 -31.05 5.17
C GLY A 43 -5.15 -30.64 5.07
N PHE A 44 -4.31 -31.40 4.35
CA PHE A 44 -2.95 -30.99 4.04
C PHE A 44 -2.94 -29.93 2.92
N ASP A 45 -2.29 -28.80 3.18
CA ASP A 45 -2.17 -27.71 2.18
C ASP A 45 -1.04 -28.02 1.18
N ALA A 46 -1.35 -28.83 0.18
CA ALA A 46 -0.42 -29.19 -0.89
C ALA A 46 -0.03 -27.99 -1.75
N ALA A 47 -0.88 -26.96 -1.86
CA ALA A 47 -0.62 -25.78 -2.68
C ALA A 47 0.54 -24.94 -2.12
N SER A 48 0.77 -24.96 -0.81
CA SER A 48 1.90 -24.28 -0.18
C SER A 48 3.28 -24.76 -0.68
N LEU A 49 3.33 -25.96 -1.25
CA LEU A 49 4.56 -26.56 -1.80
C LEU A 49 4.78 -26.29 -3.30
N GLU A 50 3.89 -25.57 -3.97
CA GLU A 50 4.05 -25.19 -5.39
C GLU A 50 5.41 -24.50 -5.72
N PRO A 51 6.01 -23.68 -4.84
CA PRO A 51 7.32 -23.08 -5.10
C PRO A 51 8.47 -24.05 -5.29
N TYR A 52 8.33 -25.30 -4.86
CA TYR A 52 9.33 -26.35 -5.02
C TYR A 52 9.23 -27.09 -6.36
N ILE A 53 8.23 -26.76 -7.19
CA ILE A 53 8.12 -27.27 -8.56
C ILE A 53 9.02 -26.45 -9.47
N ARG A 54 9.98 -27.10 -10.12
CA ARG A 54 10.95 -26.44 -11.00
C ARG A 54 10.39 -26.12 -12.38
N GLN A 55 9.49 -26.95 -12.89
CA GLN A 55 8.93 -26.82 -14.22
C GLN A 55 7.42 -26.50 -14.14
N LYS A 56 7.02 -25.34 -14.59
CA LYS A 56 5.62 -24.91 -14.64
C LYS A 56 5.08 -25.00 -16.07
N ALA A 57 3.79 -25.29 -16.20
CA ALA A 57 3.10 -25.26 -17.48
C ALA A 57 3.02 -23.85 -18.06
N ASN A 58 2.76 -23.73 -19.37
CA ASN A 58 2.55 -22.45 -20.04
C ASN A 58 1.47 -21.61 -19.35
N SER A 59 1.65 -20.30 -19.38
CA SER A 59 0.71 -19.34 -18.78
C SER A 59 -0.65 -19.36 -19.49
N LYS A 60 -1.69 -19.02 -18.71
CA LYS A 60 -3.06 -18.91 -19.23
C LYS A 60 -3.61 -17.52 -18.95
N TRP A 61 -4.15 -16.86 -19.97
CA TRP A 61 -4.88 -15.62 -19.77
C TRP A 61 -6.19 -15.92 -19.00
N PHE A 62 -6.48 -15.10 -18.01
CA PHE A 62 -7.63 -15.27 -17.12
C PHE A 62 -7.71 -16.67 -16.47
N SER A 63 -6.56 -17.35 -16.29
CA SER A 63 -6.45 -18.74 -15.80
C SER A 63 -7.21 -19.79 -16.63
N LEU A 64 -7.76 -19.41 -17.79
CA LEU A 64 -8.62 -20.25 -18.64
C LEU A 64 -8.02 -20.47 -20.03
N PHE A 65 -7.52 -19.43 -20.69
CA PHE A 65 -7.22 -19.45 -22.11
C PHE A 65 -5.72 -19.58 -22.38
N ASN A 66 -5.29 -20.60 -23.13
CA ASN A 66 -3.91 -20.81 -23.56
C ASN A 66 -3.51 -19.87 -24.74
N ILE A 67 -3.93 -18.62 -24.70
CA ILE A 67 -3.68 -17.65 -25.79
C ILE A 67 -2.20 -17.42 -26.02
N PRO A 68 -1.30 -17.26 -25.00
CA PRO A 68 0.13 -17.07 -25.25
C PRO A 68 0.75 -18.21 -26.05
N LEU A 69 0.48 -19.45 -25.67
CA LEU A 69 0.93 -20.64 -26.40
C LEU A 69 0.31 -20.72 -27.79
N GLY A 70 -0.99 -20.40 -27.94
CA GLY A 70 -1.67 -20.33 -29.24
C GLY A 70 -1.04 -19.30 -30.17
N THR A 71 -0.72 -18.12 -29.66
CA THR A 71 -0.05 -17.04 -30.42
C THR A 71 1.33 -17.47 -30.92
N TYR A 72 2.13 -18.13 -30.08
CA TYR A 72 3.40 -18.72 -30.51
C TYR A 72 3.19 -19.76 -31.61
N SER A 73 2.20 -20.62 -31.46
CA SER A 73 1.88 -21.70 -32.43
C SER A 73 1.36 -21.21 -33.77
N LEU A 74 0.80 -20.00 -33.83
CA LEU A 74 0.44 -19.34 -35.11
C LEU A 74 1.66 -18.89 -35.92
N SER A 75 2.84 -18.76 -35.33
CA SER A 75 4.04 -18.39 -36.05
C SER A 75 4.42 -19.47 -37.06
N GLY A 76 5.06 -19.05 -38.17
CA GLY A 76 5.67 -19.96 -39.13
C GLY A 76 7.00 -20.53 -38.61
N ARG A 77 7.51 -21.57 -39.28
CA ARG A 77 8.84 -22.15 -38.96
C ARG A 77 9.98 -21.18 -39.35
N ASP A 78 9.77 -20.37 -40.35
CA ASP A 78 10.75 -19.40 -40.84
C ASP A 78 10.86 -18.21 -39.87
N THR A 79 11.95 -18.15 -39.13
CA THR A 79 12.25 -17.09 -38.17
C THR A 79 12.78 -15.80 -38.76
N THR A 80 13.05 -15.77 -40.04
CA THR A 80 13.55 -14.56 -40.72
C THR A 80 12.44 -13.54 -40.95
N LYS A 81 11.19 -14.00 -41.12
CA LYS A 81 10.00 -13.15 -41.29
C LYS A 81 9.64 -12.39 -40.05
N TRP A 82 9.48 -11.07 -40.18
CA TRP A 82 9.17 -10.19 -39.03
C TRP A 82 7.88 -10.58 -38.30
N VAL A 83 6.86 -11.05 -39.02
CA VAL A 83 5.58 -11.50 -38.42
C VAL A 83 5.81 -12.69 -37.47
N ASN A 84 6.59 -13.69 -37.93
CA ASN A 84 6.89 -14.88 -37.14
C ASN A 84 7.71 -14.53 -35.91
N ARG A 85 8.70 -13.64 -36.03
CA ARG A 85 9.47 -13.13 -34.89
C ARG A 85 8.57 -12.40 -33.87
N THR A 86 7.65 -11.58 -34.36
CA THR A 86 6.72 -10.84 -33.50
C THR A 86 5.77 -11.79 -32.79
N LEU A 87 5.16 -12.76 -33.50
CA LEU A 87 4.27 -13.75 -32.87
C LEU A 87 4.99 -14.61 -31.84
N ARG A 88 6.25 -15.00 -32.06
CA ARG A 88 7.07 -15.73 -31.08
C ARG A 88 7.45 -14.86 -29.87
N LYS A 89 7.70 -13.57 -30.10
CA LYS A 89 8.01 -12.62 -28.99
C LYS A 89 6.78 -12.29 -28.15
N ILE A 90 5.60 -12.24 -28.73
CA ILE A 90 4.31 -12.00 -28.03
C ILE A 90 3.82 -13.27 -27.37
N GLY A 91 3.95 -14.41 -28.05
CA GLY A 91 3.55 -15.72 -27.54
C GLY A 91 4.56 -16.28 -26.55
N GLU A 92 4.19 -17.42 -25.97
CA GLU A 92 5.03 -18.19 -25.06
C GLU A 92 5.42 -19.52 -25.73
N GLU A 93 6.72 -19.82 -25.69
CA GLU A 93 7.25 -21.08 -26.22
C GLU A 93 6.65 -22.29 -25.50
N PRO A 94 6.33 -23.39 -26.23
CA PRO A 94 5.83 -24.60 -25.60
C PRO A 94 6.79 -25.14 -24.53
N VAL A 95 6.32 -25.27 -23.31
CA VAL A 95 7.09 -25.91 -22.23
C VAL A 95 7.00 -27.41 -22.41
N LEU A 96 8.13 -28.04 -22.80
CA LEU A 96 8.23 -29.48 -22.97
C LEU A 96 8.50 -30.16 -21.65
N PHE A 97 7.88 -31.31 -21.40
CA PHE A 97 8.07 -32.06 -20.16
C PHE A 97 9.51 -32.61 -20.10
N ASP A 98 10.23 -32.25 -19.07
CA ASP A 98 11.58 -32.69 -18.76
C ASP A 98 11.58 -33.60 -17.54
N THR A 99 11.89 -34.86 -17.75
CA THR A 99 11.92 -35.90 -16.70
C THR A 99 12.96 -35.60 -15.63
N VAL A 100 14.10 -34.99 -15.99
CA VAL A 100 15.16 -34.66 -15.02
C VAL A 100 14.66 -33.56 -14.06
N GLN A 101 14.08 -32.50 -14.59
CA GLN A 101 13.50 -31.43 -13.76
C GLN A 101 12.31 -31.94 -12.92
N ALA A 102 11.50 -32.84 -13.47
CA ALA A 102 10.39 -33.44 -12.75
C ALA A 102 10.87 -34.30 -11.57
N ASN A 103 11.90 -35.11 -11.73
CA ASN A 103 12.52 -35.91 -10.64
C ASN A 103 13.20 -34.99 -9.60
N GLN A 104 13.82 -33.90 -10.05
CA GLN A 104 14.38 -32.92 -9.11
C GLN A 104 13.27 -32.23 -8.29
N SER A 105 12.13 -31.88 -8.91
CA SER A 105 10.97 -31.34 -8.19
C SER A 105 10.43 -32.33 -7.15
N MET A 106 10.36 -33.60 -7.50
CA MET A 106 9.96 -34.69 -6.56
C MET A 106 10.87 -34.71 -5.34
N ASN A 107 12.21 -34.68 -5.55
CA ASN A 107 13.18 -34.64 -4.46
C ASN A 107 13.09 -33.36 -3.62
N ASP A 108 12.87 -32.20 -4.26
CA ASP A 108 12.72 -30.93 -3.55
C ASP A 108 11.44 -30.93 -2.70
N LEU A 109 10.33 -31.47 -3.22
CA LEU A 109 9.08 -31.66 -2.47
C LEU A 109 9.28 -32.59 -1.27
N LYS A 110 9.98 -33.72 -1.45
CA LYS A 110 10.29 -34.63 -0.36
C LYS A 110 11.11 -33.95 0.74
N LYS A 111 12.16 -33.21 0.36
CA LYS A 111 12.95 -32.42 1.33
C LYS A 111 12.12 -31.35 2.05
N ALA A 112 11.24 -30.69 1.33
CA ALA A 112 10.34 -29.68 1.92
C ALA A 112 9.41 -30.31 2.97
N LEU A 113 8.86 -31.49 2.69
CA LEU A 113 8.06 -32.28 3.65
C LEU A 113 8.88 -32.69 4.86
N GLN A 114 10.11 -33.18 4.66
CA GLN A 114 11.01 -33.56 5.75
C GLN A 114 11.35 -32.37 6.64
N ASN A 115 11.66 -31.19 6.04
CA ASN A 115 11.89 -29.94 6.77
C ASN A 115 10.64 -29.47 7.55
N ALA A 116 9.45 -29.81 7.06
CA ALA A 116 8.17 -29.55 7.72
C ALA A 116 7.81 -30.59 8.80
N GLY A 117 8.71 -31.57 9.07
CA GLY A 117 8.56 -32.54 10.13
C GLY A 117 7.96 -33.88 9.71
N TYR A 118 7.79 -34.13 8.44
CA TYR A 118 7.32 -35.42 7.90
C TYR A 118 8.53 -36.26 7.42
N MET A 119 9.28 -36.88 8.35
CA MET A 119 10.56 -37.49 8.06
C MET A 119 10.48 -38.68 7.10
N HIS A 120 9.36 -39.41 7.10
CA HIS A 120 9.09 -40.56 6.24
C HIS A 120 8.23 -40.19 5.02
N ALA A 121 8.16 -38.91 4.70
CA ALA A 121 7.37 -38.45 3.54
C ALA A 121 7.88 -39.04 2.23
N GLU A 122 6.96 -39.49 1.41
CA GLU A 122 7.22 -39.97 0.05
C GLU A 122 6.45 -39.09 -0.94
N VAL A 123 6.98 -39.02 -2.16
CA VAL A 123 6.37 -38.24 -3.24
C VAL A 123 6.39 -39.07 -4.49
N ASP A 124 5.24 -39.30 -5.08
CA ASP A 124 5.08 -40.04 -6.34
C ASP A 124 4.79 -39.05 -7.49
N LEU A 125 5.40 -39.36 -8.63
CA LEU A 125 5.13 -38.66 -9.88
C LEU A 125 4.33 -39.55 -10.82
N GLN A 126 3.13 -39.15 -11.15
CA GLN A 126 2.32 -39.80 -12.18
C GLN A 126 2.15 -38.86 -13.38
N THR A 127 2.34 -39.42 -14.58
CA THR A 127 2.13 -38.69 -15.82
C THR A 127 0.93 -39.22 -16.58
N LYS A 128 0.02 -38.33 -17.00
CA LYS A 128 -1.12 -38.66 -17.85
C LYS A 128 -0.92 -38.04 -19.22
N VAL A 129 -0.79 -38.88 -20.24
CA VAL A 129 -0.55 -38.45 -21.63
C VAL A 129 -1.87 -38.53 -22.41
N LYS A 130 -2.19 -37.45 -23.15
CA LYS A 130 -3.30 -37.40 -24.10
C LYS A 130 -2.82 -36.75 -25.40
N GLY A 131 -2.52 -37.56 -26.42
CA GLY A 131 -1.87 -37.12 -27.65
C GLY A 131 -0.47 -36.59 -27.34
N LYS A 132 -0.14 -35.37 -27.78
CA LYS A 132 1.14 -34.68 -27.49
C LYS A 132 1.12 -33.84 -26.18
N LYS A 133 0.08 -33.97 -25.33
CA LYS A 133 -0.06 -33.21 -24.09
C LYS A 133 0.12 -34.13 -22.88
N LEU A 134 0.85 -33.64 -21.90
CA LEU A 134 1.16 -34.36 -20.67
C LEU A 134 0.70 -33.53 -19.44
N LYS A 135 0.04 -34.19 -18.52
CA LYS A 135 -0.25 -33.68 -17.19
C LYS A 135 0.65 -34.40 -16.18
N ALA A 136 1.45 -33.66 -15.42
CA ALA A 136 2.26 -34.18 -14.33
C ALA A 136 1.49 -34.02 -13.01
N ILE A 137 1.37 -35.10 -12.24
CA ILE A 137 0.67 -35.14 -10.96
C ILE A 137 1.65 -35.61 -9.90
N TYR A 138 2.00 -34.72 -8.97
CA TYR A 138 2.79 -35.06 -7.79
C TYR A 138 1.85 -35.42 -6.66
N THR A 139 1.91 -36.68 -6.22
CA THR A 139 1.12 -37.15 -5.08
C THR A 139 2.03 -37.17 -3.86
N LEU A 140 1.66 -36.42 -2.85
CA LEU A 140 2.38 -36.31 -1.58
C LEU A 140 1.80 -37.32 -0.61
N HIS A 141 2.68 -38.10 0.00
CA HIS A 141 2.43 -39.05 1.10
C HIS A 141 3.17 -38.55 2.34
N PRO A 142 2.63 -37.54 3.08
CA PRO A 142 3.34 -36.95 4.20
C PRO A 142 3.62 -37.94 5.33
N GLY A 143 2.70 -38.86 5.59
CA GLY A 143 2.74 -39.75 6.76
C GLY A 143 2.47 -38.96 8.07
N GLU A 144 2.81 -39.58 9.19
CA GLU A 144 2.65 -38.95 10.50
C GLU A 144 3.78 -37.94 10.76
N PRO A 145 3.43 -36.71 11.24
CA PRO A 145 4.44 -35.73 11.55
C PRO A 145 5.17 -36.04 12.85
N TYR A 146 6.48 -35.85 12.84
CA TYR A 146 7.28 -35.93 14.05
C TYR A 146 6.95 -34.77 15.00
N ARG A 147 6.82 -35.09 16.32
CA ARG A 147 6.51 -34.12 17.37
C ARG A 147 7.58 -34.13 18.45
N ILE A 148 7.80 -32.96 19.02
CA ILE A 148 8.72 -32.78 20.14
C ILE A 148 8.03 -33.31 21.41
N ASN A 149 8.57 -34.35 22.02
CA ASN A 149 8.12 -34.87 23.28
C ASN A 149 8.72 -34.07 24.45
N ARG A 150 10.05 -33.99 24.51
CA ARG A 150 10.76 -33.28 25.59
C ARG A 150 11.90 -32.46 25.03
N VAL A 151 12.12 -31.26 25.59
CA VAL A 151 13.26 -30.38 25.28
C VAL A 151 14.13 -30.25 26.54
N ARG A 152 15.41 -30.56 26.41
CA ARG A 152 16.44 -30.38 27.44
C ARG A 152 17.51 -29.41 26.93
N TYR A 153 17.88 -28.42 27.75
CA TYR A 153 18.98 -27.50 27.46
C TYR A 153 20.24 -28.00 28.21
N ASP A 154 21.28 -28.34 27.45
CA ASP A 154 22.59 -28.79 27.95
C ASP A 154 23.59 -27.62 27.79
N ILE A 155 23.70 -26.83 28.85
CA ILE A 155 24.47 -25.59 28.86
C ILE A 155 25.42 -25.59 30.05
N ALA A 156 26.74 -25.67 29.76
CA ALA A 156 27.78 -25.72 30.76
C ALA A 156 28.08 -24.39 31.47
N ASP A 157 27.82 -23.23 30.77
CA ASP A 157 28.05 -21.91 31.35
C ASP A 157 26.83 -21.48 32.18
N GLU A 158 27.00 -21.46 33.51
CA GLU A 158 25.93 -21.07 34.46
C GLU A 158 25.42 -19.62 34.27
N ARG A 159 26.25 -18.71 33.73
CA ARG A 159 25.80 -17.33 33.41
C ARG A 159 24.79 -17.36 32.27
N ILE A 160 25.07 -18.11 31.20
CA ILE A 160 24.18 -18.24 30.07
C ILE A 160 22.90 -18.98 30.48
N LYS A 161 23.05 -20.03 31.28
CA LYS A 161 21.89 -20.79 31.80
C LYS A 161 20.93 -19.92 32.60
N ARG A 162 21.45 -19.00 33.46
CA ARG A 162 20.63 -18.04 34.20
C ARG A 162 19.92 -17.04 33.25
N ILE A 163 20.63 -16.52 32.24
CA ILE A 163 20.03 -15.61 31.24
C ILE A 163 18.87 -16.28 30.52
N LEU A 164 19.05 -17.51 30.05
CA LEU A 164 18.01 -18.27 29.37
C LEU A 164 16.82 -18.64 30.29
N ALA A 165 17.09 -18.89 31.57
CA ALA A 165 16.05 -19.17 32.58
C ALA A 165 15.22 -17.93 32.92
N LEU A 166 15.83 -16.73 32.91
CA LEU A 166 15.18 -15.45 33.18
C LEU A 166 14.39 -14.91 31.98
N ASP A 167 14.69 -15.42 30.79
CA ASP A 167 13.95 -15.05 29.57
C ASP A 167 12.53 -15.61 29.65
N LYS A 168 11.65 -14.84 30.27
CA LYS A 168 10.21 -15.12 30.27
C LYS A 168 9.65 -14.55 28.95
N PRO A 169 9.19 -15.38 28.03
CA PRO A 169 8.57 -14.89 26.81
C PRO A 169 7.29 -14.15 27.17
N GLN A 170 7.33 -12.82 27.23
CA GLN A 170 6.14 -12.01 27.48
C GLN A 170 5.15 -12.04 26.30
N HIS A 171 5.58 -12.40 25.10
CA HIS A 171 4.75 -12.52 23.90
C HIS A 171 5.26 -13.49 22.83
N ALA A 172 6.33 -14.24 23.05
CA ALA A 172 6.79 -15.24 22.12
C ALA A 172 6.52 -16.63 22.71
N ILE A 173 5.66 -17.39 22.08
CA ILE A 173 5.54 -18.83 22.26
C ILE A 173 6.95 -19.38 22.03
N ARG A 174 7.53 -20.09 23.01
CA ARG A 174 8.80 -20.82 22.77
C ARG A 174 8.61 -21.68 21.53
N SER A 175 9.48 -21.56 20.55
CA SER A 175 9.36 -22.29 19.28
C SER A 175 9.38 -23.79 19.51
N LEU A 176 10.13 -24.23 20.53
CA LEU A 176 10.25 -25.63 20.94
C LEU A 176 9.39 -25.91 22.18
N GLN A 177 8.19 -26.42 21.96
CA GLN A 177 7.29 -26.88 23.02
C GLN A 177 6.97 -28.37 22.86
N SER A 178 6.74 -29.04 23.98
CA SER A 178 6.21 -30.42 23.95
C SER A 178 4.89 -30.48 23.20
N GLY A 179 4.70 -31.48 22.34
CA GLY A 179 3.56 -31.65 21.44
C GLY A 179 3.63 -30.84 20.15
N SER A 180 4.55 -29.87 20.03
CA SER A 180 4.72 -29.12 18.79
C SER A 180 5.42 -29.97 17.70
N ARG A 181 5.10 -29.66 16.43
CA ARG A 181 5.72 -30.34 15.29
C ARG A 181 7.22 -30.05 15.25
N PHE A 182 8.03 -31.08 15.01
CA PHE A 182 9.48 -30.99 14.83
C PHE A 182 9.78 -30.51 13.40
N THR A 183 10.15 -29.21 13.24
CA THR A 183 10.44 -28.60 11.94
C THR A 183 11.79 -27.88 11.99
N VAL A 184 12.50 -27.85 10.85
CA VAL A 184 13.75 -27.10 10.72
C VAL A 184 13.54 -25.60 11.03
N GLU A 185 12.41 -25.02 10.62
CA GLU A 185 12.05 -23.65 10.90
C GLU A 185 12.03 -23.34 12.40
N ARG A 186 11.39 -24.20 13.21
CA ARG A 186 11.34 -24.03 14.68
C ARG A 186 12.69 -24.15 15.34
N LEU A 187 13.55 -25.04 14.83
CA LEU A 187 14.93 -25.17 15.32
C LEU A 187 15.71 -23.89 15.02
N ASP A 188 15.57 -23.33 13.82
CA ASP A 188 16.24 -22.08 13.45
C ASP A 188 15.67 -20.87 14.22
N GLU A 189 14.36 -20.83 14.47
CA GLU A 189 13.75 -19.80 15.32
C GLU A 189 14.35 -19.83 16.73
N GLU A 190 14.47 -21.01 17.35
CA GLU A 190 15.08 -21.15 18.67
C GLU A 190 16.56 -20.79 18.67
N ARG A 191 17.30 -21.22 17.64
CA ARG A 191 18.70 -20.83 17.44
C ARG A 191 18.85 -19.33 17.34
N ASN A 192 18.01 -18.67 16.56
CA ASN A 192 18.00 -17.22 16.39
C ASN A 192 17.60 -16.51 17.69
N ARG A 193 16.63 -17.05 18.45
CA ARG A 193 16.21 -16.50 19.74
C ARG A 193 17.34 -16.51 20.75
N ILE A 194 18.00 -17.66 20.94
CA ILE A 194 19.13 -17.80 21.86
C ILE A 194 20.28 -16.89 21.42
N THR A 195 20.63 -16.90 20.15
CA THR A 195 21.71 -16.05 19.61
C THR A 195 21.44 -14.58 19.88
N LYS A 196 20.22 -14.11 19.60
CA LYS A 196 19.83 -12.72 19.85
C LYS A 196 19.91 -12.36 21.33
N LEU A 197 19.36 -13.21 22.19
CA LEU A 197 19.37 -13.00 23.63
C LEU A 197 20.78 -12.88 24.20
N LEU A 198 21.70 -13.76 23.75
CA LEU A 198 23.10 -13.73 24.21
C LEU A 198 23.85 -12.54 23.65
N LEU A 199 23.67 -12.17 22.38
CA LEU A 199 24.23 -10.96 21.82
C LEU A 199 23.71 -9.70 22.54
N ASP A 200 22.45 -9.70 22.97
CA ASP A 200 21.86 -8.58 23.75
C ASP A 200 22.34 -8.57 25.21
N SER A 201 22.95 -9.65 25.69
CA SER A 201 23.46 -9.83 27.05
C SER A 201 24.98 -9.62 27.19
N GLY A 202 25.65 -9.22 26.12
CA GLY A 202 27.08 -8.91 26.14
C GLY A 202 27.99 -9.96 25.49
N PHE A 203 27.48 -11.04 24.98
CA PHE A 203 28.29 -12.07 24.35
C PHE A 203 28.59 -11.73 22.88
N TYR A 204 29.42 -10.70 22.65
CA TYR A 204 29.74 -10.11 21.36
C TYR A 204 30.20 -11.10 20.29
N LYS A 205 31.01 -12.10 20.68
CA LYS A 205 31.53 -13.15 19.78
C LYS A 205 30.63 -14.37 19.65
N PHE A 206 29.44 -14.31 20.23
CA PHE A 206 28.52 -15.44 20.13
C PHE A 206 27.96 -15.57 18.71
N HIS A 207 27.97 -16.78 18.17
CA HIS A 207 27.42 -17.10 16.84
C HIS A 207 26.43 -18.25 16.91
N LYS A 208 25.47 -18.28 16.00
CA LYS A 208 24.43 -19.31 15.96
C LYS A 208 24.95 -20.74 15.81
N ASP A 209 26.15 -20.95 15.25
CA ASP A 209 26.77 -22.25 15.03
C ASP A 209 27.27 -22.88 16.34
N PHE A 210 27.35 -22.13 17.44
CA PHE A 210 27.58 -22.69 18.76
C PHE A 210 26.37 -23.45 19.31
N ILE A 211 25.19 -23.38 18.65
CA ILE A 211 23.98 -24.05 19.07
C ILE A 211 23.77 -25.31 18.20
N VAL A 212 23.85 -26.47 18.82
CA VAL A 212 23.66 -27.78 18.19
C VAL A 212 22.40 -28.41 18.75
N PHE A 213 21.63 -29.04 17.88
CA PHE A 213 20.45 -29.80 18.24
C PHE A 213 20.75 -31.28 18.07
N GLU A 214 20.55 -32.07 19.14
CA GLU A 214 20.59 -33.50 19.12
C GLU A 214 19.18 -34.04 19.29
N ALA A 215 18.71 -34.78 18.30
CA ALA A 215 17.38 -35.35 18.27
C ALA A 215 17.48 -36.86 18.43
N ASP A 216 16.81 -37.40 19.42
CA ASP A 216 16.72 -38.86 19.67
C ASP A 216 15.26 -39.30 19.49
N SER A 217 15.05 -40.25 18.57
CA SER A 217 13.75 -40.88 18.33
C SER A 217 13.84 -42.36 18.65
N ALA A 218 12.97 -42.85 19.53
CA ALA A 218 12.85 -44.29 19.74
C ALA A 218 12.38 -44.98 18.45
N ARG A 219 12.88 -46.23 18.20
CA ARG A 219 12.43 -47.02 17.05
C ARG A 219 10.89 -47.13 17.04
N ASN A 220 10.28 -46.83 15.92
CA ASN A 220 8.83 -46.85 15.69
C ASN A 220 8.00 -45.82 16.47
N ASN A 221 8.59 -44.69 16.91
CA ASN A 221 7.85 -43.59 17.54
C ASN A 221 8.12 -42.30 16.77
N THR A 222 7.06 -41.49 16.54
CA THR A 222 7.15 -40.17 15.95
C THR A 222 7.47 -39.07 16.96
N ASP A 223 7.64 -39.42 18.24
CA ASP A 223 8.04 -38.53 19.31
C ASP A 223 9.56 -38.38 19.40
N ILE A 224 10.02 -37.12 19.43
CA ILE A 224 11.44 -36.75 19.49
C ILE A 224 11.79 -36.14 20.85
N ASN A 225 12.80 -36.68 21.50
CA ASN A 225 13.46 -36.00 22.61
C ASN A 225 14.61 -35.15 22.05
N LEU A 226 14.53 -33.85 22.30
CA LEU A 226 15.45 -32.86 21.76
C LEU A 226 16.38 -32.33 22.85
N VAL A 227 17.69 -32.37 22.59
CA VAL A 227 18.71 -31.73 23.43
C VAL A 227 19.27 -30.52 22.67
N VAL A 228 19.13 -29.35 23.27
CA VAL A 228 19.75 -28.10 22.79
C VAL A 228 21.10 -27.97 23.51
N ARG A 229 22.18 -28.22 22.79
CA ARG A 229 23.53 -28.12 23.34
C ARG A 229 24.21 -26.87 22.90
N LEU A 230 24.87 -26.21 23.85
CA LEU A 230 25.69 -25.03 23.60
C LEU A 230 27.19 -25.45 23.64
N LEU A 231 27.86 -25.28 22.50
CA LEU A 231 29.30 -25.55 22.40
C LEU A 231 30.08 -24.45 23.15
N LYS A 232 31.26 -24.83 23.66
CA LYS A 232 32.18 -23.85 24.29
C LYS A 232 32.86 -22.96 23.26
N TYR A 233 33.31 -21.80 23.72
CA TYR A 233 34.04 -20.84 22.88
C TYR A 233 35.50 -21.33 22.66
N ARG A 234 35.98 -21.14 21.43
CA ARG A 234 37.39 -21.24 21.05
C ARG A 234 37.78 -19.99 20.28
N ALA A 235 38.89 -19.36 20.65
CA ALA A 235 39.37 -18.16 19.96
C ALA A 235 39.89 -18.47 18.55
N ASN A 236 40.52 -19.64 18.38
CA ASN A 236 41.01 -20.21 17.11
C ASN A 236 41.03 -21.73 17.23
N SER A 237 41.38 -22.43 16.15
CA SER A 237 41.43 -23.95 16.11
C SER A 237 42.29 -24.58 17.20
N ASP A 238 43.37 -23.90 17.60
CA ASP A 238 44.38 -24.42 18.51
C ASP A 238 44.21 -23.95 19.96
N ALA A 239 43.26 -23.00 20.18
CA ALA A 239 42.99 -22.47 21.50
C ALA A 239 42.17 -23.45 22.37
N PRO A 240 42.41 -23.48 23.70
CA PRO A 240 41.62 -24.27 24.62
C PRO A 240 40.16 -23.82 24.65
N GLU A 241 39.26 -24.75 24.93
CA GLU A 241 37.83 -24.47 25.14
C GLU A 241 37.64 -23.66 26.42
N THR A 242 36.96 -22.53 26.29
CA THR A 242 36.65 -21.62 27.41
C THR A 242 35.16 -21.31 27.43
N ASN A 243 34.70 -20.66 28.50
CA ASN A 243 33.38 -20.08 28.54
C ASN A 243 33.31 -18.87 27.62
N HIS A 244 32.15 -18.61 27.05
CA HIS A 244 31.93 -17.45 26.17
C HIS A 244 32.28 -16.12 26.89
N PRO A 245 33.16 -15.29 26.31
CA PRO A 245 33.53 -14.00 26.90
C PRO A 245 32.36 -13.03 26.82
N ARG A 246 32.14 -12.25 27.91
CA ARG A 246 31.13 -11.23 27.98
C ARG A 246 31.78 -9.85 27.89
N TYR A 247 31.43 -9.08 26.87
CA TYR A 247 32.03 -7.80 26.55
C TYR A 247 31.22 -6.62 27.07
N PHE A 248 31.93 -5.56 27.50
CA PHE A 248 31.36 -4.29 27.95
C PHE A 248 31.90 -3.14 27.09
N ILE A 249 31.09 -2.13 26.90
CA ILE A 249 31.47 -0.92 26.16
C ILE A 249 32.30 -0.04 27.09
N ARG A 250 33.54 0.26 26.72
CA ARG A 250 34.41 1.17 27.49
C ARG A 250 34.13 2.63 27.15
N ASP A 251 34.11 2.94 25.84
CA ASP A 251 33.97 4.32 25.35
C ASP A 251 33.13 4.33 24.06
N VAL A 252 32.47 5.46 23.80
CA VAL A 252 31.69 5.69 22.57
C VAL A 252 32.15 6.99 21.95
N LYS A 253 32.82 6.90 20.81
CA LYS A 253 33.33 8.04 20.05
C LYS A 253 32.51 8.27 18.80
N PHE A 254 32.45 9.54 18.40
CA PHE A 254 31.86 9.96 17.13
C PHE A 254 32.93 10.51 16.22
N SER A 255 32.97 10.01 15.00
CA SER A 255 33.89 10.46 13.97
C SER A 255 33.15 10.80 12.68
N SER A 256 33.74 11.61 11.84
CA SER A 256 33.22 11.91 10.50
C SER A 256 34.05 11.21 9.45
N SER A 257 33.44 10.76 8.38
CA SER A 257 34.13 10.30 7.17
C SER A 257 34.62 11.47 6.29
N GLU A 258 34.22 12.69 6.61
CA GLU A 258 34.47 13.90 5.83
C GLU A 258 35.42 14.85 6.63
N GLU A 259 36.29 15.58 5.92
CA GLU A 259 37.20 16.55 6.51
C GLU A 259 36.50 17.71 7.25
N SER A 260 35.26 18.02 6.82
CA SER A 260 34.44 19.07 7.42
C SER A 260 33.94 18.76 8.85
N GLY A 261 34.14 17.52 9.33
CA GLY A 261 33.74 17.11 10.67
C GLY A 261 32.22 16.79 10.81
N ILE A 262 31.78 16.72 12.06
CA ILE A 262 30.37 16.38 12.37
C ILE A 262 29.53 17.67 12.44
N HIS A 263 28.49 17.76 11.61
CA HIS A 263 27.62 18.93 11.54
C HIS A 263 26.38 18.83 12.45
N LEU A 264 26.27 17.79 13.27
CA LEU A 264 25.17 17.62 14.23
C LEU A 264 25.58 18.09 15.63
N ARG A 265 24.61 18.60 16.39
CA ARG A 265 24.85 18.99 17.81
C ARG A 265 25.14 17.74 18.66
N PRO A 266 26.04 17.78 19.64
CA PRO A 266 26.38 16.63 20.50
C PRO A 266 25.16 15.98 21.15
N LYS A 267 24.23 16.79 21.66
CA LYS A 267 22.94 16.26 22.23
C LYS A 267 22.14 15.41 21.26
N ILE A 268 22.22 15.66 19.95
CA ILE A 268 21.51 14.87 18.95
C ILE A 268 22.22 13.53 18.71
N LEU A 269 23.56 13.52 18.74
CA LEU A 269 24.35 12.31 18.66
C LEU A 269 24.04 11.39 19.84
N GLU A 270 24.13 11.90 21.07
CA GLU A 270 23.80 11.17 22.30
C GLU A 270 22.34 10.69 22.32
N TYR A 271 21.39 11.54 21.90
CA TYR A 271 19.97 11.20 21.87
C TYR A 271 19.66 10.02 20.96
N ASN A 272 20.36 9.90 19.82
CA ASN A 272 20.15 8.86 18.84
C ASN A 272 21.01 7.61 19.05
N THR A 273 21.93 7.63 20.02
CA THR A 273 22.79 6.50 20.36
C THR A 273 22.18 5.71 21.50
N ALA A 274 21.85 4.44 21.23
CA ALA A 274 21.38 3.51 22.26
C ALA A 274 22.53 2.81 22.99
N ILE A 275 23.72 2.75 22.39
CA ILE A 275 24.93 2.17 22.96
C ILE A 275 25.49 3.13 24.01
N LYS A 276 25.81 2.63 25.21
CA LYS A 276 26.35 3.47 26.30
C LYS A 276 27.60 2.87 26.90
N ALA A 277 28.53 3.73 27.29
CA ALA A 277 29.72 3.33 28.04
C ALA A 277 29.33 2.71 29.41
N GLY A 278 30.05 1.68 29.84
CA GLY A 278 29.78 0.92 31.06
C GLY A 278 28.69 -0.16 30.93
N GLU A 279 27.88 -0.16 29.87
CA GLU A 279 26.87 -1.18 29.64
C GLU A 279 27.45 -2.39 28.86
N PRO A 280 26.89 -3.61 29.02
CA PRO A 280 27.28 -4.74 28.22
C PRO A 280 26.93 -4.49 26.75
N PHE A 281 27.69 -5.07 25.83
CA PHE A 281 27.36 -5.07 24.40
C PHE A 281 25.92 -5.58 24.19
N SER A 282 25.20 -4.97 23.29
CA SER A 282 23.86 -5.40 22.89
C SER A 282 23.66 -5.19 21.39
N ALA A 283 23.33 -6.27 20.68
CA ALA A 283 22.99 -6.21 19.27
C ALA A 283 21.68 -5.39 19.04
N ALA A 284 20.74 -5.43 19.99
CA ALA A 284 19.55 -4.59 19.94
C ALA A 284 19.88 -3.09 20.05
N HIS A 285 20.82 -2.70 20.93
CA HIS A 285 21.28 -1.31 21.03
C HIS A 285 22.03 -0.87 19.77
N LEU A 286 22.85 -1.76 19.20
CA LEU A 286 23.53 -1.52 17.92
C LEU A 286 22.51 -1.25 16.81
N GLN A 287 21.52 -2.15 16.64
CA GLN A 287 20.50 -2.01 15.61
C GLN A 287 19.62 -0.76 15.85
N ALA A 288 19.29 -0.46 17.11
CA ALA A 288 18.56 0.76 17.47
C ALA A 288 19.34 2.01 17.10
N THR A 289 20.66 2.03 17.34
CA THR A 289 21.53 3.14 16.96
C THR A 289 21.56 3.34 15.45
N TYR A 290 21.76 2.27 14.66
CA TYR A 290 21.63 2.35 13.20
C TYR A 290 20.29 2.91 12.75
N ASN A 291 19.20 2.39 13.29
CA ASN A 291 17.84 2.81 12.93
C ASN A 291 17.57 4.27 13.31
N ASN A 292 18.11 4.74 14.43
CA ASN A 292 17.95 6.12 14.88
C ASN A 292 18.70 7.09 13.96
N PHE A 293 19.95 6.81 13.62
CA PHE A 293 20.72 7.65 12.70
C PHE A 293 20.18 7.60 11.26
N ALA A 294 19.68 6.46 10.80
CA ALA A 294 19.06 6.33 9.48
C ALA A 294 17.80 7.21 9.28
N ARG A 295 17.15 7.65 10.37
CA ARG A 295 16.01 8.59 10.31
C ARG A 295 16.45 10.05 10.14
N LEU A 296 17.71 10.36 10.42
CA LEU A 296 18.22 11.70 10.34
C LEU A 296 18.53 12.06 8.89
N GLN A 297 17.80 13.00 8.32
CA GLN A 297 17.96 13.43 6.92
C GLN A 297 19.33 14.05 6.64
N ALA A 298 20.00 14.57 7.67
CA ALA A 298 21.35 15.09 7.58
C ALA A 298 22.41 13.98 7.47
N VAL A 299 22.08 12.74 7.87
CA VAL A 299 22.99 11.59 7.83
C VAL A 299 22.75 10.78 6.57
N ARG A 300 23.82 10.51 5.83
CA ARG A 300 23.82 9.72 4.61
C ARG A 300 23.95 8.23 4.91
N TYR A 301 24.97 7.90 5.68
CA TYR A 301 25.17 6.56 6.21
C TYR A 301 25.91 6.61 7.55
N THR A 302 25.76 5.55 8.31
CA THR A 302 26.39 5.34 9.61
C THR A 302 27.19 4.06 9.55
N ASN A 303 28.43 4.09 10.03
CA ASN A 303 29.27 2.92 10.19
C ASN A 303 29.70 2.82 11.66
N ILE A 304 29.35 1.71 12.32
CA ILE A 304 29.66 1.50 13.74
C ILE A 304 30.66 0.38 13.82
N LYS A 305 31.84 0.68 14.37
CA LYS A 305 32.94 -0.24 14.52
C LYS A 305 33.22 -0.46 16.00
N PHE A 306 33.45 -1.72 16.36
CA PHE A 306 33.92 -2.10 17.68
C PHE A 306 35.39 -2.51 17.58
N LYS A 307 36.21 -1.96 18.46
CA LYS A 307 37.61 -2.33 18.61
C LYS A 307 37.79 -3.01 19.95
N GLU A 308 38.24 -4.26 19.93
CA GLU A 308 38.59 -5.00 21.14
C GLU A 308 39.91 -4.45 21.72
N LEU A 309 39.95 -4.33 23.03
CA LEU A 309 41.19 -4.03 23.72
C LEU A 309 41.95 -5.34 24.02
N PRO A 310 43.26 -5.41 23.76
CA PRO A 310 44.06 -6.59 24.04
C PRO A 310 43.88 -7.05 25.48
N ASP A 311 43.80 -8.37 25.68
CA ASP A 311 43.70 -9.06 26.97
C ASP A 311 42.55 -8.61 27.89
N THR A 312 41.53 -8.03 27.33
CA THR A 312 40.34 -7.58 28.08
C THR A 312 39.04 -7.99 27.40
N THR A 313 37.92 -7.84 28.11
CA THR A 313 36.56 -8.00 27.56
C THR A 313 35.90 -6.63 27.36
N LEU A 314 36.70 -5.63 26.97
CA LEU A 314 36.25 -4.24 26.73
C LEU A 314 36.27 -3.92 25.24
N LEU A 315 35.24 -3.19 24.80
CA LEU A 315 35.06 -2.70 23.44
C LEU A 315 35.04 -1.18 23.41
N ASP A 316 35.83 -0.59 22.53
CA ASP A 316 35.66 0.81 22.12
C ASP A 316 34.69 0.85 20.92
N CYS A 317 33.71 1.70 20.98
CA CYS A 317 32.76 1.92 19.93
C CYS A 317 33.04 3.22 19.17
N ASP A 318 33.33 3.15 17.88
CA ASP A 318 33.46 4.30 16.99
C ASP A 318 32.27 4.38 16.04
N ILE A 319 31.48 5.45 16.17
CA ILE A 319 30.33 5.75 15.33
C ILE A 319 30.74 6.78 14.29
N GLN A 320 31.06 6.28 13.10
CA GLN A 320 31.46 7.09 11.96
C GLN A 320 30.24 7.51 11.15
N LEU A 321 30.04 8.82 10.98
CA LEU A 321 28.93 9.42 10.26
C LEU A 321 29.42 10.05 8.95
N SER A 322 28.62 9.84 7.88
CA SER A 322 28.71 10.59 6.64
C SER A 322 27.46 11.45 6.46
N HIS A 323 27.62 12.66 5.95
CA HIS A 323 26.54 13.63 5.86
C HIS A 323 25.98 13.75 4.46
N ASN A 324 24.69 14.02 4.36
CA ASN A 324 24.05 14.45 3.12
C ASN A 324 24.38 15.91 2.84
N LYS A 325 24.34 16.31 1.57
CA LYS A 325 24.38 17.73 1.21
C LYS A 325 23.25 18.47 1.94
N PRO A 326 23.57 19.51 2.73
CA PRO A 326 22.57 20.17 3.55
C PRO A 326 21.52 20.90 2.70
N HIS A 327 21.89 21.40 1.54
CA HIS A 327 21.03 22.18 0.66
C HIS A 327 20.76 21.43 -0.63
N THR A 328 19.51 21.42 -1.07
CA THR A 328 19.09 20.88 -2.36
C THR A 328 18.08 21.86 -2.99
N LEU A 329 18.29 22.16 -4.26
CA LEU A 329 17.33 22.89 -5.07
C LEU A 329 16.87 21.97 -6.19
N SER A 330 15.56 21.80 -6.34
CA SER A 330 14.98 20.97 -7.39
C SER A 330 13.95 21.77 -8.19
N PHE A 331 13.97 21.57 -9.50
CA PHE A 331 13.05 22.13 -10.46
C PHE A 331 12.27 20.98 -11.11
N GLN A 332 10.94 21.05 -11.08
CA GLN A 332 10.07 19.99 -11.58
C GLN A 332 8.98 20.58 -12.49
N PRO A 333 9.07 20.35 -13.81
CA PRO A 333 7.95 20.61 -14.72
C PRO A 333 6.92 19.49 -14.59
N GLU A 334 5.64 19.82 -14.66
CA GLU A 334 4.50 18.92 -14.54
C GLU A 334 3.51 19.21 -15.67
N GLY A 335 2.95 18.17 -16.29
CA GLY A 335 1.71 18.29 -17.08
C GLY A 335 0.52 18.06 -16.16
N THR A 336 -0.50 18.88 -16.24
CA THR A 336 -1.73 18.74 -15.46
C THR A 336 -2.92 18.41 -16.35
N ASN A 337 -3.89 17.69 -15.80
CA ASN A 337 -5.18 17.43 -16.42
C ASN A 337 -6.23 17.40 -15.32
N THR A 338 -7.03 18.45 -15.25
CA THR A 338 -8.09 18.59 -14.24
C THR A 338 -9.45 18.46 -14.92
N ALA A 339 -10.09 17.32 -14.74
CA ALA A 339 -11.43 17.02 -15.30
C ALA A 339 -11.53 17.15 -16.84
N GLY A 340 -10.41 17.01 -17.57
CA GLY A 340 -10.34 17.16 -19.02
C GLY A 340 -9.61 18.41 -19.49
N ASP A 341 -9.44 19.41 -18.63
CA ASP A 341 -8.68 20.62 -18.91
C ASP A 341 -7.17 20.32 -18.84
N LEU A 342 -6.49 20.58 -19.94
CA LEU A 342 -5.04 20.35 -20.04
C LEU A 342 -4.28 21.59 -19.57
N GLY A 343 -3.20 21.36 -18.86
CA GLY A 343 -2.37 22.41 -18.33
C GLY A 343 -0.92 22.02 -18.11
N ALA A 344 -0.18 22.96 -17.62
CA ALA A 344 1.22 22.79 -17.22
C ALA A 344 1.48 23.47 -15.88
N ALA A 345 2.37 22.89 -15.09
CA ALA A 345 2.83 23.50 -13.85
C ALA A 345 4.34 23.37 -13.72
N VAL A 346 4.89 24.27 -12.91
CA VAL A 346 6.31 24.26 -12.57
C VAL A 346 6.44 24.39 -11.07
N SER A 347 7.24 23.52 -10.47
CA SER A 347 7.56 23.57 -9.04
C SER A 347 9.07 23.83 -8.83
N LEU A 348 9.41 24.79 -7.99
CA LEU A 348 10.74 25.04 -7.47
C LEU A 348 10.76 24.71 -5.99
N THR A 349 11.59 23.75 -5.60
CA THR A 349 11.68 23.30 -4.21
C THR A 349 13.10 23.48 -3.68
N TYR A 350 13.22 24.26 -2.61
CA TYR A 350 14.42 24.35 -1.80
C TYR A 350 14.27 23.51 -0.55
N GLU A 351 15.29 22.71 -0.23
CA GLU A 351 15.32 21.87 0.97
C GLU A 351 16.64 22.06 1.73
N ASN A 352 16.54 22.35 3.03
CA ASN A 352 17.65 22.32 3.97
C ASN A 352 17.42 21.19 4.98
N ARG A 353 18.35 20.21 5.02
CA ARG A 353 18.23 18.96 5.81
C ARG A 353 18.84 19.04 7.20
N ASN A 354 19.37 20.19 7.58
CA ASN A 354 20.03 20.34 8.89
C ASN A 354 19.95 21.79 9.40
N LEU A 355 18.76 22.37 9.37
CA LEU A 355 18.52 23.80 9.60
C LEU A 355 19.10 24.30 10.93
N PHE A 356 18.88 23.57 12.03
CA PHE A 356 19.35 23.93 13.37
C PHE A 356 20.40 22.94 13.89
N ARG A 357 21.15 22.25 13.03
CA ARG A 357 22.11 21.20 13.38
C ARG A 357 21.52 20.06 14.22
N GLY A 358 20.22 19.78 14.05
CA GLY A 358 19.52 18.69 14.68
C GLY A 358 18.84 17.77 13.68
N SER A 359 19.23 17.86 12.39
CA SER A 359 18.60 17.18 11.26
C SER A 359 17.13 17.59 11.05
N GLU A 360 16.79 18.81 11.45
CA GLU A 360 15.51 19.42 11.09
C GLU A 360 15.53 19.74 9.59
N VAL A 361 14.43 19.41 8.90
CA VAL A 361 14.28 19.63 7.46
C VAL A 361 13.34 20.81 7.22
N LEU A 362 13.88 21.87 6.63
CA LEU A 362 13.06 22.94 6.08
C LEU A 362 12.91 22.71 4.57
N ARG A 363 11.66 22.59 4.12
CA ARG A 363 11.33 22.55 2.69
C ARG A 363 10.47 23.75 2.36
N VAL A 364 10.89 24.53 1.36
CA VAL A 364 10.12 25.63 0.81
C VAL A 364 9.86 25.34 -0.66
N GLN A 365 8.60 25.33 -1.04
CA GLN A 365 8.15 25.04 -2.40
C GLN A 365 7.34 26.21 -2.95
N LEU A 366 7.68 26.63 -4.15
CA LEU A 366 6.89 27.55 -4.96
C LEU A 366 6.39 26.78 -6.19
N ARG A 367 5.10 26.84 -6.45
CA ARG A 367 4.47 26.19 -7.60
C ARG A 367 3.59 27.18 -8.34
N GLY A 368 3.76 27.25 -9.65
CA GLY A 368 2.86 27.95 -10.56
C GLY A 368 2.21 26.94 -11.50
N ALA A 369 0.92 27.04 -11.71
CA ALA A 369 0.18 26.21 -12.65
C ALA A 369 -0.72 27.05 -13.54
N PHE A 370 -0.92 26.59 -14.75
CA PHE A 370 -1.78 27.16 -15.77
C PHE A 370 -2.58 26.04 -16.40
N GLU A 371 -3.90 26.23 -16.54
CA GLU A 371 -4.78 25.27 -17.21
C GLU A 371 -5.71 26.00 -18.18
N ALA A 372 -5.81 25.49 -19.40
CA ALA A 372 -6.76 25.98 -20.40
C ALA A 372 -8.14 25.40 -20.09
N ILE A 373 -9.11 26.26 -19.75
CA ILE A 373 -10.47 25.84 -19.41
C ILE A 373 -11.26 25.64 -20.69
N THR A 374 -11.78 24.42 -20.89
CA THR A 374 -12.65 24.06 -21.99
C THR A 374 -14.04 23.72 -21.49
N GLY A 375 -15.07 24.40 -22.01
CA GLY A 375 -16.46 23.95 -21.82
C GLY A 375 -17.33 24.72 -20.84
N LEU A 376 -16.93 25.88 -20.33
CA LEU A 376 -17.84 26.80 -19.62
C LEU A 376 -18.49 27.73 -20.61
N GLU A 377 -19.82 27.63 -20.80
CA GLU A 377 -20.58 28.58 -21.63
C GLU A 377 -20.43 30.01 -21.06
N GLY A 378 -19.99 30.96 -21.89
CA GLY A 378 -19.79 32.37 -21.54
C GLY A 378 -18.38 32.74 -21.07
N TYR A 379 -17.47 31.77 -20.93
CA TYR A 379 -16.08 31.99 -20.47
C TYR A 379 -15.04 31.37 -21.41
N ASN A 380 -15.37 31.28 -22.71
CA ASN A 380 -14.43 30.82 -23.73
C ASN A 380 -13.21 31.74 -23.78
N ASP A 381 -12.00 31.13 -23.85
CA ASP A 381 -10.68 31.78 -23.92
C ASP A 381 -10.19 32.44 -22.61
N GLN A 382 -10.68 32.03 -21.46
CA GLN A 382 -10.11 32.44 -20.18
C GLN A 382 -9.44 31.29 -19.45
N ASP A 383 -8.27 31.55 -18.88
CA ASP A 383 -7.40 30.54 -18.33
C ASP A 383 -7.50 30.49 -16.79
N TYR A 384 -7.20 29.33 -16.25
CA TYR A 384 -7.01 29.10 -14.81
C TYR A 384 -5.53 29.27 -14.46
N GLN A 385 -5.28 30.10 -13.46
CA GLN A 385 -3.94 30.30 -12.90
C GLN A 385 -3.93 29.98 -11.43
N GLU A 386 -2.93 29.21 -11.00
CA GLU A 386 -2.72 28.85 -9.61
C GLU A 386 -1.27 29.12 -9.20
N TYR A 387 -1.08 29.77 -8.06
CA TYR A 387 0.20 29.98 -7.42
C TYR A 387 0.15 29.44 -6.00
N ASN A 388 1.09 28.60 -5.65
CA ASN A 388 1.20 28.01 -4.31
C ASN A 388 2.60 28.27 -3.74
N ALA A 389 2.63 28.77 -2.51
CA ALA A 389 3.85 28.85 -1.70
C ALA A 389 3.64 28.02 -0.45
N GLU A 390 4.54 27.05 -0.22
CA GLU A 390 4.46 26.15 0.93
C GLU A 390 5.81 26.11 1.67
N ALA A 391 5.77 26.21 3.00
CA ALA A 391 6.91 26.00 3.87
C ALA A 391 6.60 24.88 4.87
N LYS A 392 7.46 23.84 4.92
CA LYS A 392 7.37 22.72 5.85
C LYS A 392 8.62 22.64 6.69
N LEU A 393 8.47 22.58 8.00
CA LEU A 393 9.53 22.33 8.95
C LEU A 393 9.28 21.00 9.65
N GLN A 394 10.13 20.02 9.39
CA GLN A 394 10.04 18.68 9.96
C GLN A 394 11.14 18.47 11.00
N PHE A 395 10.76 17.99 12.17
CA PHE A 395 11.65 17.58 13.25
C PHE A 395 11.71 16.04 13.29
N PRO A 396 12.91 15.42 13.29
CA PRO A 396 13.05 13.96 13.33
C PRO A 396 12.74 13.34 14.70
N ARG A 397 11.96 14.04 15.51
CA ARG A 397 11.56 13.64 16.87
C ARG A 397 10.16 14.10 17.19
N LEU A 398 9.55 13.47 18.19
CA LEU A 398 8.26 13.86 18.74
C LEU A 398 8.42 15.14 19.59
N LEU A 399 7.83 16.23 19.15
CA LEU A 399 7.75 17.49 19.90
C LEU A 399 6.45 17.52 20.71
N ALA A 400 6.42 16.86 21.85
CA ALA A 400 5.29 16.79 22.75
C ALA A 400 5.73 17.12 24.18
N PRO A 401 5.76 18.40 24.59
CA PRO A 401 6.32 18.82 25.85
C PRO A 401 5.62 18.24 27.10
N PHE A 402 4.39 17.78 26.94
CA PHE A 402 3.58 17.14 27.96
C PHE A 402 3.86 15.63 28.14
N LEU A 403 4.68 15.03 27.26
CA LEU A 403 5.06 13.62 27.36
C LEU A 403 6.46 13.46 27.95
N SER A 404 6.68 12.38 28.71
CA SER A 404 7.98 12.12 29.34
C SER A 404 9.08 11.97 28.28
N SER A 405 10.30 12.40 28.64
CA SER A 405 11.48 12.31 27.76
C SER A 405 11.80 10.84 27.39
N ALA A 406 11.52 9.91 28.27
CA ALA A 406 11.69 8.47 28.01
C ALA A 406 10.72 7.98 26.93
N PHE A 407 9.46 8.43 26.93
CA PHE A 407 8.48 8.11 25.88
C PHE A 407 8.89 8.75 24.54
N GLN A 408 9.31 10.02 24.55
CA GLN A 408 9.75 10.72 23.34
C GLN A 408 10.94 10.01 22.67
N ARG A 409 11.92 9.51 23.45
CA ARG A 409 13.07 8.76 22.94
C ARG A 409 12.69 7.41 22.32
N ARG A 410 11.71 6.72 22.90
CA ARG A 410 11.22 5.43 22.36
C ARG A 410 10.32 5.61 21.14
N SER A 411 9.71 6.77 21.00
CA SER A 411 8.84 7.07 19.87
C SER A 411 9.62 7.17 18.56
N THR A 412 9.07 6.59 17.52
CA THR A 412 9.56 6.74 16.15
C THR A 412 8.95 7.93 15.43
N ALA A 413 8.12 8.71 16.14
CA ALA A 413 7.37 9.80 15.55
C ALA A 413 8.25 11.00 15.21
N SER A 414 7.95 11.62 14.09
CA SER A 414 8.41 12.94 13.68
C SER A 414 7.30 13.98 13.87
N SER A 415 7.68 15.23 14.07
CA SER A 415 6.77 16.37 14.15
C SER A 415 6.94 17.25 12.92
N GLU A 416 5.84 17.71 12.36
CA GLU A 416 5.83 18.56 11.17
C GLU A 416 4.97 19.80 11.41
N LEU A 417 5.54 20.96 11.12
CA LEU A 417 4.85 22.23 11.04
C LEU A 417 4.81 22.65 9.57
N SER A 418 3.64 22.96 9.05
CA SER A 418 3.48 23.40 7.66
C SER A 418 2.65 24.67 7.58
N PHE A 419 3.06 25.55 6.65
CA PHE A 419 2.34 26.74 6.26
C PHE A 419 2.22 26.74 4.74
N SER A 420 1.06 27.07 4.20
CA SER A 420 0.89 27.26 2.77
C SER A 420 -0.05 28.39 2.46
N TYR A 421 0.19 29.07 1.35
CA TYR A 421 -0.65 30.08 0.78
C TYR A 421 -0.88 29.78 -0.69
N ASN A 422 -2.16 29.57 -1.04
CA ASN A 422 -2.58 29.21 -2.39
C ASN A 422 -3.46 30.33 -2.95
N LEU A 423 -3.11 30.78 -4.17
CA LEU A 423 -3.84 31.75 -4.95
C LEU A 423 -4.42 31.05 -6.17
N GLN A 424 -5.72 31.06 -6.32
CA GLN A 424 -6.43 30.53 -7.47
C GLN A 424 -7.19 31.67 -8.14
N ASN A 425 -6.88 31.94 -9.38
CA ASN A 425 -7.59 32.88 -10.22
C ASN A 425 -8.28 32.08 -11.33
N ARG A 426 -9.61 32.03 -11.24
CA ARG A 426 -10.49 31.51 -12.28
C ARG A 426 -11.31 32.64 -12.88
N PRO A 427 -11.84 32.48 -14.09
CA PRO A 427 -12.73 33.47 -14.70
C PRO A 427 -13.95 33.77 -13.84
N GLU A 428 -14.44 32.78 -13.08
CA GLU A 428 -15.64 32.85 -12.28
C GLU A 428 -15.40 33.48 -10.91
N PHE A 429 -14.20 33.24 -10.32
CA PHE A 429 -13.85 33.67 -8.97
C PHE A 429 -12.35 33.72 -8.72
N HIS A 430 -11.96 34.53 -7.75
CA HIS A 430 -10.65 34.48 -7.14
C HIS A 430 -10.74 33.85 -5.75
N ARG A 431 -9.88 32.88 -5.47
CA ARG A 431 -9.83 32.18 -4.19
C ARG A 431 -8.45 32.29 -3.58
N ARG A 432 -8.40 32.55 -2.29
CA ARG A 432 -7.17 32.59 -1.49
C ARG A 432 -7.31 31.60 -0.34
N VAL A 433 -6.35 30.69 -0.18
CA VAL A 433 -6.36 29.70 0.88
C VAL A 433 -5.09 29.82 1.69
N LEU A 434 -5.22 30.18 2.95
CA LEU A 434 -4.13 30.13 3.93
C LEU A 434 -4.29 28.88 4.77
N SER A 435 -3.24 28.06 4.83
CA SER A 435 -3.25 26.84 5.63
C SER A 435 -2.08 26.79 6.61
N ALA A 436 -2.34 26.32 7.83
CA ALA A 436 -1.32 26.06 8.84
C ALA A 436 -1.63 24.75 9.55
N ALA A 437 -0.66 23.86 9.65
CA ALA A 437 -0.89 22.59 10.31
C ALA A 437 0.30 22.17 11.19
N PHE A 438 -0.02 21.54 12.32
CA PHE A 438 0.93 20.85 13.18
C PHE A 438 0.51 19.39 13.32
N ARG A 439 1.40 18.45 12.94
CA ARG A 439 1.09 17.03 12.85
C ARG A 439 2.22 16.15 13.30
N TYR A 440 1.86 14.95 13.77
CA TYR A 440 2.79 13.87 14.03
C TYR A 440 2.67 12.79 12.97
N ARG A 441 3.81 12.17 12.62
CA ARG A 441 3.89 11.02 11.71
C ARG A 441 4.84 9.99 12.28
N TRP A 442 4.45 8.72 12.24
CA TRP A 442 5.33 7.62 12.60
C TRP A 442 5.05 6.38 11.75
N ASN A 443 6.08 5.58 11.59
CA ASN A 443 6.04 4.36 10.79
C ASN A 443 6.45 3.18 11.66
N GLU A 444 5.73 2.06 11.51
CA GLU A 444 6.05 0.76 12.10
C GLU A 444 6.28 -0.27 10.99
N PRO A 445 7.50 -0.35 10.40
CA PRO A 445 7.78 -1.23 9.26
C PRO A 445 7.48 -2.70 9.53
N LYS A 446 7.72 -3.17 10.78
CA LYS A 446 7.42 -4.55 11.18
C LYS A 446 5.92 -4.88 11.13
N ARG A 447 5.06 -3.89 11.28
CA ARG A 447 3.60 -4.00 11.19
C ARG A 447 3.05 -3.52 9.85
N TYR A 448 3.92 -3.17 8.91
CA TYR A 448 3.54 -2.61 7.61
C TYR A 448 2.62 -1.39 7.72
N SER A 449 2.74 -0.62 8.80
CA SER A 449 1.81 0.44 9.16
C SER A 449 2.48 1.80 9.24
N SER A 450 1.77 2.83 8.80
CA SER A 450 2.14 4.23 9.00
C SER A 450 0.95 5.00 9.56
N TYR A 451 1.24 5.94 10.44
CA TYR A 451 0.23 6.70 11.18
C TYR A 451 0.49 8.20 11.00
N ARG A 452 -0.59 8.96 10.94
CA ARG A 452 -0.60 10.41 10.94
C ARG A 452 -1.60 10.90 11.98
N MET A 453 -1.21 11.88 12.78
CA MET A 453 -2.08 12.58 13.71
C MET A 453 -1.97 14.07 13.47
N ASP A 454 -3.03 14.67 12.96
CA ASP A 454 -3.15 16.11 12.79
C ASP A 454 -3.69 16.67 14.12
N LEU A 455 -2.85 17.37 14.89
CA LEU A 455 -3.27 18.01 16.14
C LEU A 455 -4.07 19.27 15.87
N ILE A 456 -3.63 20.05 14.92
CA ILE A 456 -4.29 21.24 14.41
C ILE A 456 -4.00 21.30 12.91
N ASP A 457 -5.05 21.50 12.12
CA ASP A 457 -4.96 21.79 10.69
C ASP A 457 -5.99 22.88 10.39
N LEU A 458 -5.50 24.09 10.22
CA LEU A 458 -6.28 25.30 9.96
C LEU A 458 -6.26 25.59 8.47
N ASN A 459 -7.44 25.80 7.90
CA ASN A 459 -7.59 26.24 6.51
C ASN A 459 -8.55 27.44 6.51
N TYR A 460 -8.06 28.59 6.11
CA TYR A 460 -8.84 29.81 5.93
C TYR A 460 -9.01 30.07 4.45
N VAL A 461 -10.25 29.94 3.99
CA VAL A 461 -10.65 30.20 2.60
C VAL A 461 -11.26 31.59 2.52
N TYR A 462 -10.72 32.41 1.65
CA TYR A 462 -11.18 33.76 1.38
C TYR A 462 -11.44 33.95 -0.11
N MET A 463 -12.60 34.48 -0.43
CA MET A 463 -13.08 34.80 -1.80
C MET A 463 -13.09 36.31 -2.01
N PRO A 464 -11.99 36.92 -2.49
CA PRO A 464 -11.91 38.34 -2.65
C PRO A 464 -12.80 38.89 -3.79
N TRP A 465 -13.09 38.06 -4.77
CA TRP A 465 -13.85 38.42 -5.94
C TRP A 465 -14.62 37.25 -6.52
N ILE A 466 -15.84 37.48 -6.96
CA ILE A 466 -16.68 36.56 -7.71
C ILE A 466 -17.26 37.37 -8.87
N SER A 467 -17.26 36.82 -10.09
CA SER A 467 -17.82 37.45 -11.28
C SER A 467 -19.28 37.82 -11.08
N ASP A 468 -19.67 39.04 -11.45
CA ASP A 468 -21.05 39.50 -11.35
C ASP A 468 -22.01 38.68 -12.21
N THR A 469 -21.56 38.23 -13.38
CA THR A 469 -22.31 37.30 -14.24
C THR A 469 -22.55 36.00 -13.55
N PHE A 470 -21.47 35.36 -13.01
CA PHE A 470 -21.58 34.14 -12.28
C PHE A 470 -22.44 34.26 -11.02
N LYS A 471 -22.29 35.36 -10.30
CA LYS A 471 -23.08 35.64 -9.11
C LYS A 471 -24.57 35.76 -9.44
N ARG A 472 -24.91 36.53 -10.47
CA ARG A 472 -26.31 36.73 -10.92
C ARG A 472 -26.92 35.41 -11.43
N ASP A 473 -26.21 34.68 -12.29
CA ASP A 473 -26.74 33.53 -13.01
C ASP A 473 -26.79 32.25 -12.14
N TYR A 474 -25.93 32.13 -11.12
CA TYR A 474 -25.80 30.93 -10.31
C TYR A 474 -25.99 31.11 -8.80
N LEU A 475 -25.78 32.32 -8.25
CA LEU A 475 -25.84 32.56 -6.81
C LEU A 475 -27.04 33.40 -6.36
N ASP A 476 -27.47 34.37 -7.13
CA ASP A 476 -28.50 35.35 -6.75
C ASP A 476 -29.86 35.05 -7.38
N ASP A 477 -29.95 34.14 -8.37
CA ASP A 477 -31.22 33.75 -8.97
C ASP A 477 -32.12 33.07 -7.92
N VAL A 478 -33.26 33.69 -7.64
CA VAL A 478 -34.24 33.24 -6.64
C VAL A 478 -34.87 31.89 -7.03
N SER A 479 -34.85 31.55 -8.33
CA SER A 479 -35.33 30.26 -8.86
C SER A 479 -34.32 29.13 -8.65
N SER A 480 -33.04 29.45 -8.53
CA SER A 480 -31.97 28.48 -8.21
C SER A 480 -31.57 28.60 -6.75
N ARG A 481 -32.39 28.11 -5.83
CA ARG A 481 -32.12 28.10 -4.37
C ARG A 481 -31.04 27.08 -4.02
N ASN A 482 -29.89 27.10 -4.70
CA ASN A 482 -28.84 26.12 -4.44
C ASN A 482 -28.00 26.52 -3.22
N ALA A 483 -28.47 26.12 -2.04
CA ALA A 483 -27.78 26.38 -0.78
C ALA A 483 -26.37 25.78 -0.75
N ILE A 484 -26.16 24.65 -1.46
CA ILE A 484 -24.88 23.96 -1.57
C ILE A 484 -23.91 24.79 -2.40
N LEU A 485 -24.39 25.33 -3.53
CA LEU A 485 -23.58 26.17 -4.41
C LEU A 485 -23.13 27.45 -3.70
N ARG A 486 -24.05 28.18 -3.06
CA ARG A 486 -23.72 29.40 -2.31
C ARG A 486 -22.66 29.18 -1.25
N TYR A 487 -22.79 28.08 -0.47
CA TYR A 487 -21.85 27.77 0.60
C TYR A 487 -20.41 27.51 0.07
N ASN A 488 -20.26 27.06 -1.18
CA ASN A 488 -18.95 26.82 -1.81
C ASN A 488 -18.20 28.12 -2.17
N TYR A 489 -18.92 29.22 -2.31
CA TYR A 489 -18.36 30.53 -2.68
C TYR A 489 -18.35 31.54 -1.52
N GLU A 490 -18.58 31.08 -0.29
CA GLU A 490 -18.45 31.87 0.92
C GLU A 490 -17.05 31.73 1.54
N ASN A 491 -16.68 32.77 2.32
CA ASN A 491 -15.49 32.67 3.16
C ASN A 491 -15.70 31.60 4.23
N LEU A 492 -14.71 30.74 4.41
CA LEU A 492 -14.83 29.60 5.31
C LEU A 492 -13.56 29.40 6.13
N LEU A 493 -13.74 29.14 7.41
CA LEU A 493 -12.67 28.74 8.32
C LEU A 493 -12.87 27.27 8.71
N VAL A 494 -11.88 26.42 8.42
CA VAL A 494 -11.89 25.01 8.79
C VAL A 494 -10.71 24.75 9.72
N MET A 495 -10.97 24.49 10.99
CA MET A 495 -9.96 24.06 11.98
C MET A 495 -10.27 22.64 12.39
N LYS A 496 -9.45 21.70 11.93
CA LYS A 496 -9.67 20.26 12.14
C LYS A 496 -8.57 19.60 12.95
N MET A 497 -8.94 18.50 13.59
CA MET A 497 -8.06 17.47 14.14
C MET A 497 -8.32 16.17 13.40
N GLY A 498 -7.30 15.31 13.27
CA GLY A 498 -7.49 14.06 12.55
C GLY A 498 -6.50 12.99 12.95
N PHE A 499 -6.88 11.75 12.65
CA PHE A 499 -6.02 10.58 12.77
C PHE A 499 -6.14 9.74 11.50
N GLY A 500 -5.00 9.33 10.96
CA GLY A 500 -4.92 8.48 9.78
C GLY A 500 -4.04 7.27 10.03
N LEU A 501 -4.50 6.13 9.56
CA LEU A 501 -3.78 4.86 9.53
C LEU A 501 -3.66 4.39 8.09
N ARG A 502 -2.46 3.98 7.68
CA ARG A 502 -2.21 3.27 6.42
C ARG A 502 -1.47 1.98 6.74
N PHE A 503 -2.01 0.88 6.27
CA PHE A 503 -1.43 -0.45 6.34
C PHE A 503 -1.23 -1.00 4.94
N ASN A 504 -0.08 -1.64 4.64
CA ASN A 504 0.13 -2.31 3.36
C ASN A 504 1.21 -3.39 3.50
N ASN A 505 0.81 -4.66 3.39
CA ASN A 505 1.70 -5.81 3.41
C ASN A 505 1.87 -6.50 2.03
N GLY A 506 1.44 -5.83 0.95
CA GLY A 506 1.48 -6.34 -0.42
C GLY A 506 0.29 -7.22 -0.81
N ARG A 507 -0.41 -7.86 0.16
CA ARG A 507 -1.65 -8.61 -0.07
C ARG A 507 -2.89 -7.85 0.39
N HIS A 508 -2.73 -7.09 1.45
CA HIS A 508 -3.78 -6.27 2.06
C HIS A 508 -3.27 -4.84 2.13
N ALA A 509 -4.03 -3.91 1.62
CA ALA A 509 -3.83 -2.49 1.82
C ALA A 509 -5.07 -1.90 2.51
N MET A 510 -4.86 -1.03 3.49
CA MET A 510 -5.94 -0.37 4.22
C MET A 510 -5.56 1.07 4.50
N ILE A 511 -6.48 1.98 4.26
CA ILE A 511 -6.38 3.38 4.67
C ILE A 511 -7.63 3.68 5.51
N ALA A 512 -7.42 4.15 6.73
CA ALA A 512 -8.51 4.60 7.59
C ALA A 512 -8.19 6.00 8.11
N ASN A 513 -9.13 6.92 7.92
CA ASN A 513 -8.99 8.30 8.40
C ASN A 513 -10.23 8.68 9.19
N ILE A 514 -10.01 9.41 10.26
CA ILE A 514 -11.07 10.11 10.99
C ILE A 514 -10.65 11.55 11.21
N GLU A 515 -11.53 12.49 10.93
CA GLU A 515 -11.30 13.91 11.22
C GLU A 515 -12.53 14.55 11.83
N THR A 516 -12.30 15.54 12.68
CA THR A 516 -13.35 16.40 13.24
C THR A 516 -12.92 17.85 13.14
N ALA A 517 -13.85 18.72 12.78
CA ALA A 517 -13.59 20.14 12.62
C ALA A 517 -14.47 21.00 13.52
N GLY A 518 -13.97 22.17 13.87
CA GLY A 518 -14.70 23.22 14.59
C GLY A 518 -14.90 23.01 16.08
N ASN A 519 -14.56 21.83 16.65
CA ASN A 519 -14.80 21.54 18.07
C ASN A 519 -13.92 22.37 19.00
N ILE A 520 -12.65 22.59 18.64
CA ILE A 520 -11.75 23.47 19.38
C ILE A 520 -12.33 24.89 19.41
N LEU A 521 -12.72 25.43 18.25
CA LEU A 521 -13.30 26.77 18.13
C LEU A 521 -14.62 26.86 18.90
N LYS A 522 -15.44 25.82 18.89
CA LYS A 522 -16.67 25.74 19.68
C LYS A 522 -16.40 25.80 21.17
N GLY A 523 -15.37 25.10 21.65
CA GLY A 523 -14.92 25.16 23.06
C GLY A 523 -14.54 26.58 23.46
N PHE A 524 -13.79 27.29 22.62
CA PHE A 524 -13.38 28.66 22.87
C PHE A 524 -14.48 29.70 22.63
N SER A 525 -15.53 29.41 21.85
CA SER A 525 -16.57 30.38 21.46
C SER A 525 -17.32 30.97 22.65
N LYS A 526 -17.47 30.21 23.73
CA LYS A 526 -18.11 30.67 24.98
C LYS A 526 -17.18 31.56 25.81
N VAL A 527 -15.88 31.21 25.85
CA VAL A 527 -14.87 31.93 26.63
C VAL A 527 -14.47 33.23 25.95
N LEU A 528 -14.33 33.24 24.64
CA LEU A 528 -13.89 34.39 23.86
C LEU A 528 -15.05 35.22 23.27
N SER A 529 -16.30 34.91 23.63
CA SER A 529 -17.52 35.64 23.21
C SER A 529 -17.60 35.88 21.69
N PHE A 530 -17.49 34.80 20.90
CA PHE A 530 -17.58 34.90 19.44
C PHE A 530 -18.90 35.50 19.00
N ARG A 531 -18.85 36.41 18.01
CA ARG A 531 -20.03 37.00 17.39
C ARG A 531 -20.76 35.99 16.51
N LYS A 532 -22.05 36.22 16.31
CA LYS A 532 -22.85 35.43 15.37
C LYS A 532 -23.17 36.27 14.13
N ASN A 533 -23.18 35.63 12.97
CA ASN A 533 -23.65 36.23 11.75
C ASN A 533 -25.21 36.25 11.67
N ALA A 534 -25.76 36.79 10.59
CA ALA A 534 -27.20 36.84 10.36
C ALA A 534 -27.86 35.43 10.28
N GLN A 535 -27.11 34.40 9.93
CA GLN A 535 -27.55 32.99 9.87
C GLN A 535 -27.44 32.28 11.23
N GLY A 536 -27.05 32.99 12.30
CA GLY A 536 -26.91 32.47 13.66
C GLY A 536 -25.65 31.61 13.90
N GLN A 537 -24.71 31.59 12.95
CA GLN A 537 -23.44 30.86 13.06
C GLN A 537 -22.41 31.70 13.82
N TYR A 538 -21.64 31.05 14.67
CA TYR A 538 -20.48 31.68 15.31
C TYR A 538 -19.39 31.99 14.28
N THR A 539 -18.80 33.16 14.38
CA THR A 539 -17.76 33.65 13.48
C THR A 539 -16.48 33.97 14.24
N LEU A 540 -15.34 33.72 13.59
CA LEU A 540 -14.02 34.20 13.98
C LEU A 540 -13.45 35.01 12.78
N PHE A 541 -12.94 36.24 13.03
CA PHE A 541 -12.52 37.17 11.97
C PHE A 541 -13.62 37.41 10.90
N ASN A 542 -14.85 37.55 11.36
CA ASN A 542 -16.05 37.71 10.51
C ASN A 542 -16.32 36.54 9.54
N THR A 543 -15.69 35.41 9.75
CA THR A 543 -15.86 34.21 8.91
C THR A 543 -16.46 33.07 9.75
N ALA A 544 -17.50 32.42 9.22
CA ALA A 544 -18.09 31.24 9.86
C ALA A 544 -17.10 30.07 9.81
N TYR A 545 -17.02 29.32 10.91
CA TYR A 545 -16.20 28.12 10.92
C TYR A 545 -17.04 26.86 10.68
N ALA A 546 -16.46 25.92 9.91
CA ALA A 546 -17.08 24.64 9.67
C ALA A 546 -17.00 23.73 10.91
N GLN A 547 -18.10 23.00 11.18
CA GLN A 547 -18.17 22.01 12.24
C GLN A 547 -18.75 20.70 11.70
N TYR A 548 -17.92 19.65 11.64
CA TYR A 548 -18.29 18.33 11.12
C TYR A 548 -17.43 17.22 11.72
N ILE A 549 -17.87 15.99 11.54
CA ILE A 549 -17.08 14.76 11.70
C ILE A 549 -17.06 14.03 10.36
N LYS A 550 -15.91 13.44 10.01
CA LYS A 550 -15.73 12.67 8.78
C LYS A 550 -14.87 11.45 9.04
N GLY A 551 -15.28 10.32 8.47
CA GLY A 551 -14.55 9.06 8.51
C GLY A 551 -14.45 8.47 7.11
N ASP A 552 -13.26 8.00 6.73
CA ASP A 552 -12.98 7.32 5.47
C ASP A 552 -12.31 5.98 5.75
N PHE A 553 -12.74 4.94 5.05
CA PHE A 553 -12.17 3.59 5.13
C PHE A 553 -12.04 3.01 3.73
N ASP A 554 -10.82 2.77 3.30
CA ASP A 554 -10.45 2.15 2.03
C ASP A 554 -9.70 0.85 2.32
N TYR A 555 -10.12 -0.24 1.71
CA TYR A 555 -9.50 -1.54 1.89
C TYR A 555 -9.40 -2.28 0.57
N THR A 556 -8.19 -2.73 0.27
CA THR A 556 -7.90 -3.58 -0.90
C THR A 556 -7.31 -4.91 -0.46
N ARG A 557 -7.80 -5.99 -1.05
CA ARG A 557 -7.23 -7.33 -0.92
C ARG A 557 -6.78 -7.83 -2.28
N LEU A 558 -5.50 -8.17 -2.40
CA LEU A 558 -4.93 -8.80 -3.58
C LEU A 558 -4.78 -10.31 -3.36
N ILE A 559 -5.45 -11.10 -4.19
CA ILE A 559 -5.37 -12.57 -4.23
C ILE A 559 -4.58 -12.94 -5.48
N THR A 560 -3.39 -13.48 -5.31
CA THR A 560 -2.53 -13.92 -6.42
C THR A 560 -2.78 -15.40 -6.67
N PHE A 561 -3.20 -15.76 -7.87
CA PHE A 561 -3.43 -17.15 -8.29
C PHE A 561 -2.13 -17.78 -8.79
N ASP A 562 -1.38 -17.02 -9.59
CA ASP A 562 -0.09 -17.39 -10.14
C ASP A 562 0.74 -16.13 -10.49
N THR A 563 1.90 -16.31 -11.13
CA THR A 563 2.78 -15.20 -11.50
C THR A 563 2.19 -14.23 -12.55
N HIS A 564 1.10 -14.62 -13.20
CA HIS A 564 0.46 -13.85 -14.28
C HIS A 564 -0.94 -13.37 -13.92
N ASN A 565 -1.60 -14.03 -12.97
CA ASN A 565 -3.02 -13.83 -12.70
C ASN A 565 -3.27 -13.45 -11.24
N SER A 566 -4.09 -12.44 -11.02
CA SER A 566 -4.49 -11.99 -9.68
C SER A 566 -5.91 -11.42 -9.68
N LEU A 567 -6.55 -11.42 -8.52
CA LEU A 567 -7.84 -10.81 -8.26
C LEU A 567 -7.67 -9.74 -7.20
N ALA A 568 -8.07 -8.51 -7.51
CA ALA A 568 -8.14 -7.43 -6.55
C ALA A 568 -9.59 -7.19 -6.14
N LEU A 569 -9.82 -7.14 -4.83
CA LEU A 569 -11.10 -6.79 -4.21
C LEU A 569 -10.89 -5.47 -3.47
N HIS A 570 -11.76 -4.50 -3.71
CA HIS A 570 -11.67 -3.17 -3.12
C HIS A 570 -13.01 -2.74 -2.56
N ILE A 571 -12.98 -2.05 -1.42
CA ILE A 571 -14.13 -1.37 -0.82
C ILE A 571 -13.67 -0.02 -0.29
N ASP A 572 -14.39 1.04 -0.63
CA ASP A 572 -14.19 2.40 -0.13
C ASP A 572 -15.49 2.92 0.49
N LEU A 573 -15.42 3.24 1.77
CA LEU A 573 -16.53 3.74 2.58
C LEU A 573 -16.18 5.14 3.08
N GLY A 574 -17.08 6.08 2.88
CA GLY A 574 -16.97 7.43 3.40
C GLY A 574 -18.24 7.89 4.10
N LEU A 575 -18.09 8.54 5.23
CA LEU A 575 -19.20 9.13 5.98
C LEU A 575 -18.77 10.47 6.54
N ALA A 576 -19.53 11.53 6.27
CA ALA A 576 -19.29 12.84 6.80
C ALA A 576 -20.62 13.47 7.28
N TYR A 577 -20.59 14.06 8.47
CA TYR A 577 -21.80 14.64 9.07
C TYR A 577 -21.53 16.05 9.58
N PRO A 578 -22.20 17.08 9.02
CA PRO A 578 -22.14 18.45 9.52
C PRO A 578 -23.06 18.60 10.74
N TYR A 579 -22.58 19.31 11.77
CA TYR A 579 -23.37 19.59 12.99
C TYR A 579 -23.02 20.95 13.58
N GLY A 580 -23.76 21.35 14.60
CA GLY A 580 -23.47 22.57 15.37
C GLY A 580 -23.48 23.84 14.52
N ASN A 581 -22.30 24.39 14.24
CA ASN A 581 -22.16 25.64 13.48
C ASN A 581 -22.35 25.46 11.96
N SER A 582 -22.36 24.21 11.45
CA SER A 582 -22.52 23.91 10.04
C SER A 582 -23.81 23.15 9.76
N LYS A 583 -24.58 23.59 8.78
CA LYS A 583 -25.74 22.87 8.24
C LYS A 583 -25.37 22.00 7.04
N ILE A 584 -24.35 22.40 6.28
CA ILE A 584 -23.87 21.79 5.04
C ILE A 584 -22.37 21.54 5.21
N LEU A 585 -21.86 20.47 4.60
CA LEU A 585 -20.42 20.18 4.55
C LEU A 585 -19.72 21.13 3.56
N PRO A 586 -18.49 21.58 3.88
CA PRO A 586 -17.64 22.20 2.87
C PRO A 586 -17.50 21.32 1.64
N PHE A 587 -17.48 21.90 0.46
CA PHE A 587 -17.44 21.17 -0.81
C PHE A 587 -16.26 20.19 -0.88
N GLU A 588 -15.08 20.60 -0.44
CA GLU A 588 -13.87 19.77 -0.42
C GLU A 588 -13.97 18.57 0.55
N LYS A 589 -15.01 18.52 1.38
CA LYS A 589 -15.27 17.44 2.34
C LYS A 589 -16.39 16.51 1.91
N ARG A 590 -17.15 16.90 0.88
CA ARG A 590 -18.19 16.08 0.29
C ARG A 590 -17.59 14.97 -0.58
N TYR A 591 -18.34 13.90 -0.75
CA TYR A 591 -17.97 12.79 -1.62
C TYR A 591 -18.57 12.94 -3.00
N PHE A 592 -17.89 12.38 -3.97
CA PHE A 592 -18.39 12.18 -5.34
C PHE A 592 -18.00 10.79 -5.81
N SER A 593 -18.74 10.25 -6.79
CA SER A 593 -18.51 8.92 -7.38
C SER A 593 -18.49 9.00 -8.91
N GLY A 594 -17.94 7.94 -9.53
CA GLY A 594 -17.61 7.87 -10.94
C GLY A 594 -16.16 8.21 -11.24
N GLY A 595 -15.72 7.85 -12.44
CA GLY A 595 -14.34 8.03 -12.90
C GLY A 595 -13.48 6.79 -12.77
N ALA A 596 -12.23 6.91 -13.18
CA ALA A 596 -11.30 5.80 -13.36
C ALA A 596 -10.94 5.02 -12.07
N ASN A 597 -11.14 5.61 -10.88
CA ASN A 597 -10.78 5.01 -9.59
C ASN A 597 -12.00 4.73 -8.67
N SER A 598 -13.19 4.77 -9.22
CA SER A 598 -14.46 4.57 -8.51
C SER A 598 -15.34 3.62 -9.34
N VAL A 599 -16.54 4.01 -9.74
CA VAL A 599 -17.44 3.23 -10.59
C VAL A 599 -17.23 3.61 -12.06
N ARG A 600 -16.47 2.82 -12.81
CA ARG A 600 -15.96 3.14 -14.16
C ARG A 600 -16.99 3.15 -15.29
N GLY A 601 -18.26 2.92 -14.99
CA GLY A 601 -19.35 3.14 -15.94
C GLY A 601 -19.79 4.59 -16.07
N TRP A 602 -19.30 5.48 -15.21
CA TRP A 602 -19.64 6.89 -15.15
C TRP A 602 -18.40 7.77 -15.25
N SER A 603 -18.53 8.93 -15.87
CA SER A 603 -17.50 9.97 -15.85
C SER A 603 -17.26 10.48 -14.43
N VAL A 604 -16.18 11.23 -14.23
CA VAL A 604 -15.88 11.83 -12.92
C VAL A 604 -17.05 12.71 -12.47
N ARG A 605 -17.56 12.47 -11.26
CA ARG A 605 -18.68 13.19 -10.65
C ARG A 605 -20.01 13.08 -11.40
N GLU A 606 -20.22 12.06 -12.20
CA GLU A 606 -21.48 11.86 -12.93
C GLU A 606 -22.48 11.01 -12.12
N LEU A 607 -22.03 10.23 -11.13
CA LEU A 607 -22.87 9.28 -10.40
C LEU A 607 -23.41 9.85 -9.10
N GLY A 608 -24.74 9.75 -8.92
CA GLY A 608 -25.48 10.05 -7.68
C GLY A 608 -25.64 11.57 -7.40
N PRO A 609 -26.08 11.92 -6.20
CA PRO A 609 -26.43 11.08 -5.06
C PRO A 609 -27.73 10.29 -5.24
N GLY A 610 -27.72 9.05 -4.77
CA GLY A 610 -28.87 8.16 -4.85
C GLY A 610 -29.40 7.96 -6.29
N SER A 611 -30.63 8.32 -6.53
CA SER A 611 -31.26 8.34 -7.87
C SER A 611 -31.25 9.70 -8.56
N PHE A 612 -30.58 10.69 -7.99
CA PHE A 612 -30.48 12.04 -8.58
C PHE A 612 -29.77 11.99 -9.94
N ARG A 613 -30.38 12.63 -10.95
CA ARG A 613 -29.96 12.58 -12.35
C ARG A 613 -29.19 13.84 -12.80
N GLY A 614 -29.01 14.80 -11.93
CA GLY A 614 -28.54 16.16 -12.28
C GLY A 614 -29.70 17.11 -12.54
N THR A 615 -29.39 18.38 -12.76
CA THR A 615 -30.38 19.41 -13.02
C THR A 615 -30.81 19.34 -14.47
N ASP A 616 -32.11 19.24 -14.74
CA ASP A 616 -32.70 19.12 -16.08
C ASP A 616 -32.13 17.91 -16.88
N GLY A 617 -31.65 16.86 -16.18
CA GLY A 617 -31.05 15.68 -16.81
C GLY A 617 -29.64 15.91 -17.38
N ARG A 618 -29.03 17.06 -17.12
CA ARG A 618 -27.63 17.36 -17.42
C ARG A 618 -26.74 17.09 -16.19
N ILE A 619 -25.48 16.77 -16.43
CA ILE A 619 -24.51 16.57 -15.36
C ILE A 619 -24.33 17.89 -14.60
N ASP A 620 -24.59 17.85 -13.29
CA ASP A 620 -24.41 18.97 -12.38
C ASP A 620 -23.31 18.64 -11.38
N PHE A 621 -22.06 18.95 -11.73
CA PHE A 621 -20.88 18.61 -10.92
C PHE A 621 -20.91 19.15 -9.49
N ILE A 622 -21.73 20.13 -9.19
CA ILE A 622 -21.84 20.76 -7.88
C ILE A 622 -22.84 19.98 -7.02
N ASN A 623 -23.99 19.66 -7.60
CA ASN A 623 -25.04 18.94 -6.90
C ASN A 623 -24.83 17.42 -6.92
N GLN A 624 -23.97 16.88 -7.80
CA GLN A 624 -23.61 15.47 -7.79
C GLN A 624 -22.53 15.17 -6.73
N THR A 625 -22.81 15.54 -5.51
CA THR A 625 -21.98 15.33 -4.32
C THR A 625 -22.82 14.81 -3.16
N GLY A 626 -22.21 14.02 -2.27
CA GLY A 626 -22.90 13.41 -1.13
C GLY A 626 -22.14 13.55 0.19
N ASP A 627 -22.81 13.16 1.27
CA ASP A 627 -22.27 13.10 2.62
C ASP A 627 -21.78 11.68 2.97
N MET A 628 -22.20 10.69 2.19
CA MET A 628 -21.84 9.27 2.32
C MET A 628 -21.42 8.71 0.97
N LYS A 629 -20.46 7.80 0.96
CA LYS A 629 -19.94 7.09 -0.22
C LYS A 629 -19.81 5.61 0.07
N LEU A 630 -20.13 4.79 -0.93
CA LEU A 630 -19.82 3.37 -0.98
C LEU A 630 -19.35 3.05 -2.39
N ASP A 631 -18.11 2.58 -2.53
CA ASP A 631 -17.61 1.97 -3.76
C ASP A 631 -17.11 0.56 -3.46
N MET A 632 -17.41 -0.39 -4.35
CA MET A 632 -16.99 -1.78 -4.31
C MET A 632 -16.50 -2.17 -5.70
N ASN A 633 -15.28 -2.71 -5.78
CA ASN A 633 -14.68 -3.06 -7.04
C ASN A 633 -14.09 -4.47 -6.99
N ILE A 634 -14.31 -5.23 -8.04
CA ILE A 634 -13.71 -6.54 -8.27
C ILE A 634 -12.98 -6.45 -9.59
N GLU A 635 -11.67 -6.67 -9.58
CA GLU A 635 -10.85 -6.59 -10.79
C GLU A 635 -9.95 -7.83 -10.91
N TYR A 636 -10.19 -8.62 -11.94
CA TYR A 636 -9.28 -9.69 -12.33
C TYR A 636 -8.21 -9.14 -13.25
N ARG A 637 -6.95 -9.36 -12.91
CA ARG A 637 -5.75 -8.86 -13.61
C ARG A 637 -4.98 -10.02 -14.20
N THR A 638 -4.59 -9.92 -15.47
CA THR A 638 -3.79 -10.93 -16.16
C THR A 638 -2.64 -10.28 -16.93
N LYS A 639 -1.43 -10.85 -16.85
CA LYS A 639 -0.32 -10.46 -17.71
C LYS A 639 -0.59 -11.03 -19.10
N LEU A 640 -0.56 -10.17 -20.12
CA LEU A 640 -0.76 -10.59 -21.51
C LEU A 640 0.58 -10.96 -22.14
N PHE A 641 1.31 -9.96 -22.54
CA PHE A 641 2.64 -10.13 -23.15
C PHE A 641 3.46 -8.85 -22.94
N TRP A 642 4.78 -8.97 -22.98
CA TRP A 642 5.70 -7.86 -22.77
C TRP A 642 5.32 -7.04 -21.52
N LYS A 643 4.96 -5.76 -21.69
CA LYS A 643 4.49 -4.85 -20.63
C LYS A 643 2.96 -4.68 -20.60
N PHE A 644 2.24 -5.40 -21.44
CA PHE A 644 0.78 -5.35 -21.49
C PHE A 644 0.15 -6.28 -20.47
N HIS A 645 -0.81 -5.74 -19.72
CA HIS A 645 -1.66 -6.46 -18.81
C HIS A 645 -3.12 -6.17 -19.15
N GLY A 646 -3.94 -7.20 -19.11
CA GLY A 646 -5.39 -7.09 -19.24
C GLY A 646 -6.07 -7.06 -17.89
N ALA A 647 -7.24 -6.45 -17.85
CA ALA A 647 -8.13 -6.54 -16.69
C ALA A 647 -9.58 -6.71 -17.13
N ALA A 648 -10.34 -7.43 -16.33
CA ALA A 648 -11.78 -7.46 -16.39
C ALA A 648 -12.33 -7.03 -15.03
N PHE A 649 -13.33 -6.17 -15.01
CA PHE A 649 -13.79 -5.61 -13.76
C PHE A 649 -15.31 -5.51 -13.65
N VAL A 650 -15.77 -5.51 -12.41
CA VAL A 650 -17.14 -5.16 -12.03
C VAL A 650 -17.02 -4.16 -10.88
N ASP A 651 -17.66 -3.01 -11.05
CA ASP A 651 -17.69 -1.93 -10.07
C ASP A 651 -19.13 -1.72 -9.62
N ALA A 652 -19.34 -1.47 -8.34
CA ALA A 652 -20.65 -1.15 -7.77
C ALA A 652 -20.49 -0.04 -6.73
N GLY A 653 -21.43 0.91 -6.68
CA GLY A 653 -21.36 1.96 -5.69
C GLY A 653 -22.34 3.09 -5.93
N ASN A 654 -22.32 4.04 -5.03
CA ASN A 654 -23.03 5.33 -5.15
C ASN A 654 -22.57 6.27 -4.02
N ILE A 655 -23.08 7.49 -4.07
CA ILE A 655 -23.03 8.46 -2.97
C ILE A 655 -24.45 8.80 -2.53
N TRP A 656 -24.59 9.30 -1.32
CA TRP A 656 -25.88 9.76 -0.76
C TRP A 656 -25.69 10.97 0.11
N THR A 657 -26.75 11.74 0.28
CA THR A 657 -26.85 12.77 1.32
C THR A 657 -27.46 12.19 2.58
N LEU A 658 -27.01 12.63 3.76
CA LEU A 658 -27.63 12.24 5.04
C LEU A 658 -28.85 13.08 5.38
N ARG A 659 -28.95 14.27 4.80
CA ARG A 659 -30.08 15.16 4.92
C ARG A 659 -30.80 15.28 3.58
N GLN A 660 -32.08 15.61 3.64
CA GLN A 660 -32.83 15.92 2.44
C GLN A 660 -32.48 17.33 1.96
N TYR A 661 -32.14 17.46 0.70
CA TYR A 661 -31.94 18.73 0.01
C TYR A 661 -32.93 18.82 -1.16
N GLU A 662 -33.57 19.97 -1.33
CA GLU A 662 -34.54 20.20 -2.42
C GLU A 662 -33.87 20.10 -3.79
N GLU A 663 -32.60 20.47 -3.86
CA GLU A 663 -31.76 20.45 -5.07
C GLU A 663 -31.28 19.06 -5.47
N GLN A 664 -31.45 18.06 -4.60
CA GLN A 664 -30.99 16.68 -4.83
C GLN A 664 -32.14 15.68 -4.57
N PRO A 665 -33.22 15.74 -5.34
CA PRO A 665 -34.35 14.83 -5.17
C PRO A 665 -33.90 13.37 -5.38
N GLY A 666 -34.32 12.46 -4.45
CA GLY A 666 -33.89 11.07 -4.46
C GLY A 666 -32.46 10.81 -3.96
N GLY A 667 -31.73 11.86 -3.53
CA GLY A 667 -30.34 11.74 -3.07
C GLY A 667 -30.17 11.30 -1.62
N GLN A 668 -31.22 11.34 -0.80
CA GLN A 668 -31.13 11.02 0.62
C GLN A 668 -30.95 9.52 0.88
N PHE A 669 -29.98 9.19 1.75
CA PHE A 669 -29.77 7.81 2.21
C PHE A 669 -30.95 7.31 3.06
N LYS A 670 -31.49 6.15 2.69
CA LYS A 670 -32.51 5.43 3.44
C LYS A 670 -32.11 3.95 3.54
N LEU A 671 -31.93 3.45 4.76
CA LEU A 671 -31.39 2.11 5.00
C LEU A 671 -32.20 0.97 4.32
N HIS A 672 -33.50 1.15 4.14
CA HIS A 672 -34.37 0.17 3.50
C HIS A 672 -34.46 0.30 1.97
N GLU A 673 -33.87 1.35 1.38
CA GLU A 673 -33.96 1.63 -0.06
C GLU A 673 -32.58 1.73 -0.75
N PHE A 674 -31.48 1.97 0.00
CA PHE A 674 -30.18 2.28 -0.58
C PHE A 674 -29.66 1.22 -1.56
N TYR A 675 -29.96 -0.07 -1.33
CA TYR A 675 -29.55 -1.16 -2.21
C TYR A 675 -30.16 -1.07 -3.61
N LYS A 676 -31.34 -0.44 -3.76
CA LYS A 676 -31.99 -0.17 -5.07
C LYS A 676 -31.31 0.94 -5.83
N GLN A 677 -30.52 1.77 -5.13
CA GLN A 677 -29.80 2.91 -5.68
C GLN A 677 -28.32 2.60 -5.95
N ILE A 678 -27.89 1.34 -5.77
CA ILE A 678 -26.52 0.94 -6.11
C ILE A 678 -26.38 0.88 -7.63
N ALA A 679 -25.50 1.70 -8.16
CA ALA A 679 -25.07 1.66 -9.55
C ALA A 679 -24.09 0.51 -9.76
N VAL A 680 -24.18 -0.17 -10.91
CA VAL A 680 -23.27 -1.26 -11.27
C VAL A 680 -22.72 -1.04 -12.67
N ALA A 681 -21.41 -1.21 -12.81
CA ALA A 681 -20.70 -1.19 -14.09
C ALA A 681 -19.85 -2.44 -14.27
N TYR A 682 -19.57 -2.79 -15.50
CA TYR A 682 -18.59 -3.82 -15.87
C TYR A 682 -17.74 -3.35 -17.02
N GLY A 683 -16.57 -3.95 -17.20
CA GLY A 683 -15.71 -3.52 -18.28
C GLY A 683 -14.42 -4.29 -18.42
N LEU A 684 -13.64 -3.84 -19.39
CA LEU A 684 -12.32 -4.35 -19.71
C LEU A 684 -11.30 -3.21 -19.63
N GLY A 685 -10.10 -3.55 -19.25
CA GLY A 685 -9.02 -2.58 -19.18
C GLY A 685 -7.71 -3.11 -19.72
N LEU A 686 -6.95 -2.22 -20.31
CA LEU A 686 -5.59 -2.45 -20.76
C LEU A 686 -4.62 -1.62 -19.93
N ARG A 687 -3.54 -2.24 -19.48
CA ARG A 687 -2.48 -1.59 -18.71
C ARG A 687 -1.15 -1.77 -19.43
N LEU A 688 -0.37 -0.68 -19.52
CA LEU A 688 1.03 -0.72 -19.92
C LEU A 688 1.90 -0.44 -18.69
N ASN A 689 2.56 -1.47 -18.20
CA ASN A 689 3.42 -1.39 -17.03
C ASN A 689 4.87 -1.11 -17.45
N PHE A 690 5.37 0.10 -17.11
CA PHE A 690 6.74 0.53 -17.37
C PHE A 690 7.64 0.44 -16.13
N ASP A 691 7.24 -0.36 -15.14
CA ASP A 691 7.90 -0.58 -13.84
C ASP A 691 7.83 0.62 -12.88
N PHE A 692 8.09 1.84 -13.34
CA PHE A 692 8.02 3.09 -12.55
C PHE A 692 6.69 3.84 -12.73
N PHE A 693 5.91 3.56 -13.76
CA PHE A 693 4.52 4.02 -13.91
C PHE A 693 3.70 3.04 -14.76
N ILE A 694 2.40 3.10 -14.61
CA ILE A 694 1.44 2.27 -15.35
C ILE A 694 0.49 3.20 -16.07
N LEU A 695 0.40 3.07 -17.40
CA LEU A 695 -0.67 3.69 -18.18
C LEU A 695 -1.86 2.75 -18.22
N ARG A 696 -3.04 3.29 -18.01
CA ARG A 696 -4.28 2.53 -17.91
C ARG A 696 -5.34 3.08 -18.84
N PHE A 697 -5.99 2.18 -19.55
CA PHE A 697 -7.11 2.45 -20.46
C PHE A 697 -8.25 1.53 -20.06
N ASP A 698 -9.32 2.09 -19.51
CA ASP A 698 -10.49 1.33 -19.05
C ASP A 698 -11.70 1.68 -19.91
N MET A 699 -12.41 0.66 -20.36
CA MET A 699 -13.68 0.72 -21.07
C MET A 699 -14.77 0.18 -20.17
N GLY A 700 -15.62 1.06 -19.66
CA GLY A 700 -16.72 0.74 -18.76
C GLY A 700 -18.07 0.79 -19.45
N MET A 701 -18.96 -0.11 -19.05
CA MET A 701 -20.35 -0.15 -19.46
C MET A 701 -21.25 -0.14 -18.22
N LYS A 702 -22.29 0.69 -18.23
CA LYS A 702 -23.30 0.71 -17.18
C LYS A 702 -24.09 -0.60 -17.23
N ALA A 703 -24.26 -1.28 -16.11
CA ALA A 703 -25.09 -2.46 -15.96
C ALA A 703 -26.43 -2.12 -15.29
N ILE A 704 -26.37 -1.40 -14.17
CA ILE A 704 -27.54 -0.91 -13.42
C ILE A 704 -27.34 0.59 -13.23
N ASN A 705 -28.30 1.40 -13.67
CA ASN A 705 -28.27 2.84 -13.52
C ASN A 705 -29.47 3.33 -12.66
N PRO A 706 -29.24 3.68 -11.39
CA PRO A 706 -30.30 4.06 -10.47
C PRO A 706 -30.96 5.40 -10.78
N ALA A 707 -30.38 6.21 -11.67
CA ALA A 707 -30.93 7.50 -12.06
C ALA A 707 -32.15 7.41 -13.02
N TYR A 708 -32.45 6.21 -13.52
CA TYR A 708 -33.57 5.99 -14.43
C TYR A 708 -34.67 5.11 -13.80
N GLU A 709 -35.93 5.52 -13.94
CA GLU A 709 -37.09 4.77 -13.47
C GLU A 709 -37.57 3.72 -14.47
N THR A 710 -37.33 3.95 -15.77
CA THR A 710 -37.71 3.03 -16.84
C THR A 710 -36.86 1.76 -16.74
N GLN A 711 -37.48 0.59 -16.59
CA GLN A 711 -36.75 -0.68 -16.46
C GLN A 711 -35.71 -0.90 -17.55
N ARG A 712 -35.99 -0.46 -18.78
CA ARG A 712 -35.08 -0.61 -19.91
C ARG A 712 -33.77 0.20 -19.75
N GLU A 713 -33.85 1.34 -19.13
CA GLU A 713 -32.68 2.22 -18.90
C GLU A 713 -32.01 1.92 -17.56
N HIS A 714 -32.82 1.52 -16.57
CA HIS A 714 -32.33 1.10 -15.27
C HIS A 714 -31.44 -0.15 -15.38
N PHE A 715 -31.91 -1.18 -16.07
CA PHE A 715 -31.14 -2.41 -16.33
C PHE A 715 -30.44 -2.36 -17.69
N ALA A 716 -29.51 -1.43 -17.83
CA ALA A 716 -28.76 -1.20 -19.07
C ALA A 716 -28.04 -2.45 -19.59
N VAL A 717 -27.64 -3.38 -18.71
CA VAL A 717 -27.01 -4.66 -19.10
C VAL A 717 -27.89 -5.51 -20.00
N LEU A 718 -29.23 -5.44 -19.85
CA LEU A 718 -30.20 -6.17 -20.69
C LEU A 718 -30.49 -5.42 -22.00
N HIS A 719 -30.31 -4.12 -22.02
CA HIS A 719 -30.60 -3.24 -23.17
C HIS A 719 -29.46 -2.24 -23.40
N PRO A 720 -28.23 -2.70 -23.69
CA PRO A 720 -27.07 -1.84 -23.77
C PRO A 720 -27.18 -0.84 -24.93
N ASN A 721 -26.87 0.43 -24.64
CA ASN A 721 -26.76 1.51 -25.61
C ASN A 721 -25.37 2.17 -25.48
N SER A 722 -24.51 1.94 -26.46
CA SER A 722 -23.14 2.45 -26.41
C SER A 722 -23.03 3.98 -26.37
N GLY A 723 -24.04 4.72 -26.83
CA GLY A 723 -24.03 6.19 -26.73
C GLY A 723 -24.35 6.74 -25.33
N ARG A 724 -25.11 5.95 -24.52
CA ARG A 724 -25.53 6.33 -23.17
C ARG A 724 -24.71 5.66 -22.08
N ASP A 725 -24.36 4.38 -22.29
CA ASP A 725 -23.90 3.50 -21.23
C ASP A 725 -22.39 3.23 -21.26
N PHE A 726 -21.69 3.63 -22.34
CA PHE A 726 -20.27 3.44 -22.51
C PHE A 726 -19.47 4.62 -21.96
N THR A 727 -18.40 4.34 -21.25
CA THR A 727 -17.45 5.33 -20.74
C THR A 727 -16.03 4.84 -20.97
N PHE A 728 -15.16 5.75 -21.39
CA PHE A 728 -13.73 5.47 -21.57
C PHE A 728 -12.92 6.31 -20.57
N HIS A 729 -11.97 5.65 -19.90
CA HIS A 729 -11.09 6.31 -18.95
C HIS A 729 -9.62 6.10 -19.33
N PHE A 730 -8.87 7.17 -19.33
CA PHE A 730 -7.42 7.17 -19.34
C PHE A 730 -6.90 7.58 -17.96
N ALA A 731 -5.98 6.81 -17.39
CA ALA A 731 -5.42 7.11 -16.08
C ALA A 731 -3.98 6.62 -15.95
N VAL A 732 -3.27 7.13 -14.95
CA VAL A 732 -1.91 6.73 -14.59
C VAL A 732 -1.95 6.07 -13.20
N GLY A 733 -1.32 4.91 -13.07
CA GLY A 733 -1.33 4.10 -11.86
C GLY A 733 -2.43 3.02 -11.83
N MET A 734 -2.44 2.23 -10.75
CA MET A 734 -3.51 1.26 -10.50
C MET A 734 -4.75 1.96 -9.91
N PRO A 735 -5.97 1.41 -10.09
CA PRO A 735 -7.18 2.06 -9.58
C PRO A 735 -7.26 2.01 -8.04
N PHE A 736 -6.71 0.96 -7.47
CA PHE A 736 -6.67 0.70 -6.02
C PHE A 736 -5.58 -0.30 -5.67
#